data_6181f0bd924cb969e2d14fbef032f3af
#
_entry.id   6181f0bd924cb969e2d14fbef032f3af
#
_cell.length_a   1.000
_cell.length_b   1.000
_cell.length_c   1.000
_cell.angle_alpha   90.00
_cell.angle_beta   90.00
_cell.angle_gamma   90.00
#
_symmetry.space_group_name_H-M   'P 1'
#
loop_
_entity.id
_entity.type
_entity.pdbx_description
1 polymer ?
#
loop_
_entity_poly.entity_id
_entity_poly.type
_entity_poly.pdbx_seq_one_letter_code
_entity_poly.pdbx_strand_id
1 'polypeptide(L)'
;MKKNQQKNKNVNHLLTFLVSLLSINALMPLAWAEKNNETDIELEDIVVEASRTSQIGLSDAASQGFITQKQLDGRVVYRPGELLESTPGLIVSQHSGEGKANQFYLRGINLDHGTDLRTAVDGMLVNQRSHGHGQGWTDTNFLIPEITAGLEYRKGPYYAEEGDFSSAGAVSVMYADKLDHGIASIGIGQNGYRRMLVANSPKVGDGNILYALELYKNDGPFKNPDDYKKINGVLRYNEGDSSNGFNIAAMAYKAKWTATDQITQRAIDSGFISGRFSAIDETDGGEAQRYSLSGAWHQSSATSATNVNAYILNNKLKLFSNFTYFLDNPIDGDQFAQPDRRVTTALNADHSWQMPFLGFKSENKIGLQFQNDNIYNALLNTKARQRLSKTRQDHIVETSVGTYFQNTTLWTEKFRTIAGIREDYFHNDVSSDLAINSGTASDRQFSPKLSVIFGPWAKTEYYLNVGNGFHSNDARGTTISVDPKNPDTRVTREKPIIASNGFEVGMRTEIIPGLQSSLAVYQLDFDSELLFAGDAGSTSDTGRASRRVGFEFSNYYKPTSWMTIDADIAYARARFRDSDIAGDRIPGSIEGVASLALSIDNLGAYYGGLQLRYFGPRPLIEDNSVRSKSTATLNGRIGYKINSKLAINLEGYNLTNRKDSAIDYFYASRLPGEPDAGVEDVHFHPIESRSFRLNLIASF
;
A
#
# COMPACT_ATOMS: atom_id res chain seq x y z
N MET A 1 36.43 24.95 11.51
CA MET A 1 36.48 24.24 12.80
C MET A 1 35.25 24.44 13.70
N LYS A 2 34.38 25.45 13.51
CA LYS A 2 33.17 25.65 14.39
C LYS A 2 31.92 24.84 13.94
N LYS A 3 31.83 24.38 12.71
CA LYS A 3 30.66 23.57 12.22
C LYS A 3 30.62 22.11 12.69
N ASN A 4 31.76 21.52 13.06
CA ASN A 4 31.80 20.13 13.53
C ASN A 4 31.43 19.95 15.01
N GLN A 5 31.47 21.02 15.81
CA GLN A 5 31.08 20.91 17.22
C GLN A 5 29.56 20.92 17.48
N GLN A 6 28.79 21.47 16.51
CA GLN A 6 27.32 21.51 16.64
C GLN A 6 26.65 20.20 16.24
N LYS A 7 27.24 19.44 15.28
CA LYS A 7 26.76 18.08 14.93
C LYS A 7 26.89 17.09 16.08
N ASN A 8 27.96 17.18 16.88
CA ASN A 8 28.14 16.28 18.02
C ASN A 8 27.22 16.54 19.22
N LYS A 9 26.68 17.76 19.36
CA LYS A 9 25.75 18.07 20.45
C LYS A 9 24.37 17.44 20.26
N ASN A 10 23.86 17.39 19.02
CA ASN A 10 22.55 16.83 18.74
C ASN A 10 22.53 15.30 18.85
N VAL A 11 23.61 14.63 18.48
CA VAL A 11 23.75 13.18 18.66
C VAL A 11 23.80 12.78 20.13
N ASN A 12 24.48 13.58 20.95
CA ASN A 12 24.58 13.32 22.40
C ASN A 12 23.23 13.52 23.12
N HIS A 13 22.36 14.43 22.68
CA HIS A 13 21.04 14.58 23.27
C HIS A 13 20.10 13.43 22.91
N LEU A 14 20.22 12.86 21.72
CA LEU A 14 19.43 11.68 21.30
C LEU A 14 19.84 10.41 22.08
N LEU A 15 21.15 10.20 22.26
CA LEU A 15 21.67 9.09 23.08
C LEU A 15 21.27 9.24 24.56
N THR A 16 21.27 10.44 25.10
CA THR A 16 20.88 10.71 26.50
C THR A 16 19.39 10.44 26.73
N PHE A 17 18.54 10.73 25.76
CA PHE A 17 17.10 10.43 25.82
C PHE A 17 16.82 8.93 25.77
N LEU A 18 17.50 8.18 24.89
CA LEU A 18 17.40 6.72 24.79
C LEU A 18 17.90 5.99 26.06
N VAL A 19 18.99 6.46 26.64
CA VAL A 19 19.54 5.90 27.91
C VAL A 19 18.64 6.21 29.10
N SER A 20 17.94 7.35 29.10
CA SER A 20 16.98 7.71 30.16
C SER A 20 15.71 6.85 30.13
N LEU A 21 15.24 6.41 28.97
CA LEU A 21 14.11 5.49 28.83
C LEU A 21 14.44 4.06 29.27
N LEU A 22 15.67 3.60 29.03
CA LEU A 22 16.14 2.28 29.48
C LEU A 22 16.39 2.20 30.99
N SER A 23 16.67 3.31 31.67
CA SER A 23 16.92 3.36 33.12
C SER A 23 15.66 3.40 33.99
N ILE A 24 14.47 3.68 33.44
CA ILE A 24 13.20 3.68 34.20
C ILE A 24 12.71 2.25 34.52
N ASN A 25 13.13 1.24 33.76
CA ASN A 25 12.73 -0.16 34.00
C ASN A 25 13.47 -0.87 35.16
N ALA A 26 14.46 -0.23 35.80
CA ALA A 26 15.29 -0.84 36.83
C ALA A 26 14.80 -0.61 38.28
N LEU A 27 13.68 0.08 38.49
CA LEU A 27 13.22 0.46 39.83
C LEU A 27 11.72 0.19 40.09
N MET A 28 11.22 -0.99 39.73
CA MET A 28 9.90 -1.41 40.20
C MET A 28 10.04 -2.59 41.19
N PRO A 29 9.42 -2.52 42.37
CA PRO A 29 9.50 -3.61 43.36
C PRO A 29 8.63 -4.79 42.98
N LEU A 30 9.19 -6.00 43.13
CA LEU A 30 8.45 -7.26 43.06
C LEU A 30 7.33 -7.27 44.13
N ALA A 31 6.09 -7.18 43.69
CA ALA A 31 4.93 -7.44 44.54
C ALA A 31 4.50 -8.91 44.40
N TRP A 32 4.22 -9.53 45.51
CA TRP A 32 3.85 -10.92 45.66
C TRP A 32 2.54 -11.24 44.94
N ALA A 33 2.52 -12.34 44.18
CA ALA A 33 1.33 -12.90 43.56
C ALA A 33 0.66 -13.88 44.52
N GLU A 34 -0.55 -13.60 44.92
CA GLU A 34 -1.48 -14.57 45.53
C GLU A 34 -2.15 -15.41 44.42
N LYS A 35 -2.21 -16.70 44.66
CA LYS A 35 -2.69 -17.72 43.75
C LYS A 35 -4.20 -17.75 43.75
N ASN A 36 -4.86 -17.15 42.78
CA ASN A 36 -6.31 -17.35 42.53
C ASN A 36 -6.50 -18.13 41.23
N ASN A 37 -7.43 -19.06 41.22
CA ASN A 37 -7.81 -19.87 40.07
C ASN A 37 -8.31 -18.96 38.92
N GLU A 38 -7.49 -18.81 37.89
CA GLU A 38 -7.78 -17.99 36.73
C GLU A 38 -8.06 -18.84 35.50
N THR A 39 -9.15 -18.52 34.84
CA THR A 39 -9.28 -18.82 33.41
C THR A 39 -8.28 -17.96 32.67
N ASP A 40 -7.21 -18.59 32.22
CA ASP A 40 -6.17 -17.96 31.37
C ASP A 40 -6.86 -17.35 30.14
N ILE A 41 -6.63 -16.05 29.91
CA ILE A 41 -6.77 -15.50 28.57
C ILE A 41 -5.48 -15.92 27.89
N GLU A 42 -5.49 -17.04 27.19
CA GLU A 42 -4.46 -17.37 26.23
C GLU A 42 -4.43 -16.22 25.20
N LEU A 43 -3.27 -15.59 25.02
CA LEU A 43 -2.96 -14.87 23.79
C LEU A 43 -3.00 -15.95 22.69
N GLU A 44 -4.18 -16.12 22.08
CA GLU A 44 -4.32 -17.08 21.00
C GLU A 44 -3.38 -16.65 19.89
N ASP A 45 -2.39 -17.51 19.66
CA ASP A 45 -1.68 -17.50 18.40
C ASP A 45 -2.73 -17.46 17.29
N ILE A 46 -2.58 -16.54 16.35
CA ILE A 46 -3.37 -16.57 15.12
C ILE A 46 -2.89 -17.79 14.35
N VAL A 47 -3.42 -18.95 14.74
CA VAL A 47 -3.25 -20.19 13.99
C VAL A 47 -4.04 -20.03 12.71
N VAL A 48 -3.33 -19.88 11.61
CA VAL A 48 -3.90 -19.75 10.26
C VAL A 48 -4.41 -21.12 9.82
N GLU A 49 -5.43 -21.65 10.50
CA GLU A 49 -6.19 -22.81 10.04
C GLU A 49 -7.59 -22.41 9.55
N ALA A 50 -7.75 -22.54 8.24
CA ALA A 50 -8.97 -22.81 7.48
C ALA A 50 -10.27 -22.12 7.91
N SER A 51 -10.53 -21.00 7.38
CA SER A 51 -11.70 -20.11 7.34
C SER A 51 -11.45 -18.81 8.08
N ARG A 52 -12.02 -17.69 7.56
CA ARG A 52 -11.92 -16.37 8.21
C ARG A 52 -12.26 -16.54 9.69
N THR A 53 -11.27 -16.37 10.55
CA THR A 53 -11.44 -16.43 12.00
C THR A 53 -12.46 -15.37 12.42
N SER A 54 -13.34 -15.70 13.37
CA SER A 54 -14.22 -14.69 13.96
C SER A 54 -13.38 -13.53 14.47
N GLN A 55 -13.75 -12.33 14.09
CA GLN A 55 -13.08 -11.10 14.54
C GLN A 55 -13.81 -10.49 15.76
N ILE A 56 -14.90 -11.10 16.20
CA ILE A 56 -15.63 -10.71 17.40
C ILE A 56 -14.75 -10.97 18.63
N GLY A 57 -14.55 -9.94 19.43
CA GLY A 57 -13.64 -9.99 20.58
C GLY A 57 -12.19 -9.65 20.29
N LEU A 58 -11.78 -9.62 19.00
CA LEU A 58 -10.40 -9.42 18.59
C LEU A 58 -10.14 -8.06 17.92
N SER A 59 -11.08 -7.58 17.10
CA SER A 59 -10.89 -6.34 16.34
C SER A 59 -10.99 -5.09 17.20
N ASP A 60 -10.17 -4.09 16.89
CA ASP A 60 -10.15 -2.78 17.53
C ASP A 60 -11.11 -1.78 16.85
N ALA A 61 -11.49 -2.05 15.59
CA ALA A 61 -12.44 -1.27 14.81
C ALA A 61 -13.29 -2.17 13.90
N ALA A 62 -14.45 -1.67 13.45
CA ALA A 62 -15.28 -2.36 12.47
C ALA A 62 -14.58 -2.50 11.10
N SER A 63 -13.69 -1.59 10.79
CA SER A 63 -12.95 -1.48 9.53
C SER A 63 -11.56 -2.15 9.55
N GLN A 64 -11.31 -3.06 10.50
CA GLN A 64 -10.12 -3.91 10.57
C GLN A 64 -10.46 -5.34 10.13
N GLY A 65 -9.49 -6.08 9.61
CA GLY A 65 -9.67 -7.50 9.35
C GLY A 65 -8.41 -8.22 8.91
N PHE A 66 -8.53 -9.54 8.87
CA PHE A 66 -7.50 -10.45 8.42
C PHE A 66 -8.05 -11.34 7.30
N ILE A 67 -7.30 -11.46 6.22
CA ILE A 67 -7.59 -12.29 5.04
C ILE A 67 -6.61 -13.45 5.02
N THR A 68 -7.10 -14.66 5.13
CA THR A 68 -6.27 -15.88 5.13
C THR A 68 -5.78 -16.21 3.72
N GLN A 69 -4.71 -17.01 3.60
CA GLN A 69 -4.23 -17.57 2.33
C GLN A 69 -5.37 -18.21 1.52
N LYS A 70 -6.22 -19.00 2.16
CA LYS A 70 -7.34 -19.66 1.49
C LYS A 70 -8.31 -18.68 0.84
N GLN A 71 -8.55 -17.52 1.44
CA GLN A 71 -9.39 -16.48 0.85
C GLN A 71 -8.67 -15.80 -0.32
N LEU A 72 -7.35 -15.58 -0.19
CA LEU A 72 -6.52 -15.04 -1.28
C LEU A 72 -6.49 -15.98 -2.48
N ASP A 73 -6.35 -17.28 -2.26
CA ASP A 73 -6.37 -18.33 -3.29
C ASP A 73 -7.70 -18.38 -4.06
N GLY A 74 -8.80 -17.99 -3.41
CA GLY A 74 -10.13 -17.89 -4.02
C GLY A 74 -10.27 -16.75 -5.04
N ARG A 75 -9.41 -15.73 -4.99
CA ARG A 75 -9.48 -14.52 -5.82
C ARG A 75 -8.80 -14.72 -7.18
N VAL A 76 -9.30 -13.98 -8.18
CA VAL A 76 -8.73 -13.94 -9.52
C VAL A 76 -7.88 -12.67 -9.65
N VAL A 77 -6.57 -12.81 -9.55
CA VAL A 77 -5.60 -11.69 -9.51
C VAL A 77 -4.90 -11.60 -10.87
N TYR A 78 -5.03 -10.46 -11.55
CA TYR A 78 -4.35 -10.20 -12.81
C TYR A 78 -2.89 -9.77 -12.61
N ARG A 79 -2.65 -8.84 -11.64
CA ARG A 79 -1.33 -8.34 -11.22
C ARG A 79 -1.12 -8.57 -9.72
N PRO A 80 0.12 -8.77 -9.26
CA PRO A 80 0.39 -9.03 -7.84
C PRO A 80 -0.20 -7.97 -6.88
N GLY A 81 -0.19 -6.69 -7.26
CA GLY A 81 -0.74 -5.60 -6.46
C GLY A 81 -2.25 -5.70 -6.22
N GLU A 82 -3.00 -6.36 -7.11
CA GLU A 82 -4.44 -6.58 -6.92
C GLU A 82 -4.76 -7.52 -5.74
N LEU A 83 -3.75 -8.20 -5.18
CA LEU A 83 -3.89 -8.93 -3.91
C LEU A 83 -4.40 -8.01 -2.79
N LEU A 84 -3.98 -6.75 -2.79
CA LEU A 84 -4.39 -5.75 -1.81
C LEU A 84 -5.88 -5.39 -1.90
N GLU A 85 -6.56 -5.61 -3.03
CA GLU A 85 -8.03 -5.44 -3.17
C GLU A 85 -8.83 -6.45 -2.34
N SER A 86 -8.17 -7.38 -1.69
CA SER A 86 -8.81 -8.17 -0.63
C SER A 86 -9.21 -7.32 0.57
N THR A 87 -8.62 -6.13 0.73
CA THR A 87 -9.06 -5.11 1.67
C THR A 87 -10.36 -4.49 1.18
N PRO A 88 -11.48 -4.58 1.91
CA PRO A 88 -12.77 -4.05 1.47
C PRO A 88 -12.70 -2.56 1.13
N GLY A 89 -13.23 -2.17 -0.03
CA GLY A 89 -13.26 -0.79 -0.50
C GLY A 89 -11.95 -0.27 -1.12
N LEU A 90 -10.87 -1.05 -1.12
CA LEU A 90 -9.63 -0.73 -1.83
C LEU A 90 -9.77 -1.10 -3.31
N ILE A 91 -9.39 -0.20 -4.20
CA ILE A 91 -9.25 -0.44 -5.64
C ILE A 91 -7.80 -0.23 -6.03
N VAL A 92 -7.31 -1.15 -6.85
CA VAL A 92 -5.97 -1.12 -7.46
C VAL A 92 -6.13 -0.93 -8.97
N SER A 93 -5.49 0.07 -9.52
CA SER A 93 -5.57 0.42 -10.94
C SER A 93 -4.19 0.56 -11.56
N GLN A 94 -4.14 0.82 -12.86
CA GLN A 94 -2.89 1.00 -13.61
C GLN A 94 -3.01 2.18 -14.55
N HIS A 95 -2.02 3.08 -14.54
CA HIS A 95 -2.03 4.26 -15.41
C HIS A 95 -0.87 4.31 -16.43
N SER A 96 -0.14 3.22 -16.55
CA SER A 96 0.98 3.07 -17.49
C SER A 96 1.26 1.58 -17.66
N GLY A 97 2.42 1.22 -18.26
CA GLY A 97 2.81 -0.16 -18.52
C GLY A 97 2.88 -1.08 -17.30
N GLU A 98 2.92 -2.35 -17.57
CA GLU A 98 2.80 -3.47 -16.62
C GLU A 98 3.77 -3.39 -15.42
N GLY A 99 4.99 -2.87 -15.61
CA GLY A 99 6.03 -2.84 -14.58
C GLY A 99 6.03 -1.59 -13.68
N LYS A 100 5.18 -0.59 -13.96
CA LYS A 100 5.03 0.58 -13.09
C LYS A 100 4.23 0.21 -11.85
N ALA A 101 4.50 0.85 -10.70
CA ALA A 101 3.69 0.67 -9.51
C ALA A 101 2.21 0.95 -9.77
N ASN A 102 1.35 0.21 -9.08
CA ASN A 102 -0.09 0.39 -9.18
C ASN A 102 -0.53 1.74 -8.59
N GLN A 103 -1.71 2.18 -9.00
CA GLN A 103 -2.44 3.26 -8.38
C GLN A 103 -3.48 2.68 -7.42
N PHE A 104 -3.61 3.31 -6.24
CA PHE A 104 -4.48 2.84 -5.18
C PHE A 104 -5.55 3.87 -4.86
N TYR A 105 -6.76 3.40 -4.51
CA TYR A 105 -7.88 4.22 -4.08
C TYR A 105 -8.55 3.61 -2.86
N LEU A 106 -8.69 4.40 -1.80
CA LEU A 106 -9.35 3.98 -0.57
C LEU A 106 -10.05 5.18 0.09
N ARG A 107 -11.26 5.00 0.60
CA ARG A 107 -12.01 6.03 1.34
C ARG A 107 -12.16 7.37 0.58
N GLY A 108 -12.30 7.32 -0.74
CA GLY A 108 -12.39 8.52 -1.58
C GLY A 108 -11.08 9.29 -1.72
N ILE A 109 -9.95 8.68 -1.41
CA ILE A 109 -8.62 9.24 -1.66
C ILE A 109 -8.06 8.60 -2.91
N ASN A 110 -7.55 9.43 -3.83
CA ASN A 110 -6.60 8.99 -4.83
C ASN A 110 -5.22 8.96 -4.16
N LEU A 111 -4.79 7.78 -3.79
CA LEU A 111 -3.55 7.55 -3.04
C LEU A 111 -2.32 7.60 -3.95
N ASP A 112 -2.51 7.96 -5.23
CA ASP A 112 -1.51 7.83 -6.27
C ASP A 112 -0.82 6.45 -6.16
N HIS A 113 0.46 6.40 -5.96
CA HIS A 113 1.21 5.15 -5.81
C HIS A 113 1.38 4.70 -4.34
N GLY A 114 0.60 5.23 -3.38
CA GLY A 114 0.58 4.70 -2.01
C GLY A 114 0.64 5.73 -0.88
N THR A 115 0.48 7.03 -1.13
CA THR A 115 0.29 8.00 -0.05
C THR A 115 -0.93 7.63 0.80
N ASP A 116 -0.87 7.86 2.11
CA ASP A 116 -1.97 7.58 3.06
C ASP A 116 -2.48 6.12 3.12
N LEU A 117 -1.83 5.19 2.40
CA LEU A 117 -2.00 3.75 2.55
C LEU A 117 -0.64 3.12 2.92
N ARG A 118 -0.41 2.92 4.20
CA ARG A 118 0.79 2.23 4.69
C ARG A 118 0.78 0.77 4.22
N THR A 119 1.72 0.39 3.39
CA THR A 119 1.85 -0.99 2.90
C THR A 119 3.15 -1.60 3.43
N ALA A 120 3.05 -2.76 4.07
CA ALA A 120 4.19 -3.52 4.56
C ALA A 120 4.18 -4.95 4.04
N VAL A 121 5.35 -5.56 3.89
CA VAL A 121 5.55 -6.98 3.58
C VAL A 121 6.54 -7.56 4.58
N ASP A 122 6.12 -8.52 5.38
CA ASP A 122 6.92 -9.10 6.48
C ASP A 122 7.54 -8.01 7.39
N GLY A 123 6.74 -6.99 7.76
CA GLY A 123 7.18 -5.87 8.58
C GLY A 123 8.07 -4.84 7.89
N MET A 124 8.48 -5.06 6.64
CA MET A 124 9.23 -4.09 5.84
C MET A 124 8.26 -3.11 5.17
N LEU A 125 8.41 -1.81 5.44
CA LEU A 125 7.64 -0.77 4.76
C LEU A 125 7.97 -0.77 3.25
N VAL A 126 6.92 -0.79 2.40
CA VAL A 126 7.05 -0.72 0.94
C VAL A 126 7.04 0.74 0.46
N ASN A 127 6.25 1.59 1.12
CA ASN A 127 6.13 3.01 0.79
C ASN A 127 7.50 3.71 0.82
N GLN A 128 7.82 4.41 -0.24
CA GLN A 128 9.02 5.22 -0.35
C GLN A 128 8.64 6.69 -0.19
N ARG A 129 9.14 7.37 0.84
CA ARG A 129 8.78 8.74 1.20
C ARG A 129 9.08 9.72 0.07
N SER A 130 10.21 10.41 0.10
CA SER A 130 10.65 11.18 -1.07
C SER A 130 10.98 10.26 -2.23
N HIS A 131 10.35 10.46 -3.38
CA HIS A 131 10.56 9.59 -4.52
C HIS A 131 10.59 10.38 -5.83
N GLY A 132 11.39 9.93 -6.80
CA GLY A 132 11.58 10.62 -8.09
C GLY A 132 10.29 10.82 -8.88
N HIS A 133 9.31 9.91 -8.75
CA HIS A 133 8.02 10.01 -9.44
C HIS A 133 6.94 10.66 -8.55
N GLY A 134 6.72 10.16 -7.34
CA GLY A 134 5.72 10.67 -6.41
C GLY A 134 5.95 10.09 -5.03
N GLN A 135 5.74 10.90 -3.98
CA GLN A 135 5.91 10.47 -2.60
C GLN A 135 5.00 9.29 -2.26
N GLY A 136 5.45 8.43 -1.34
CA GLY A 136 4.71 7.24 -0.94
C GLY A 136 4.78 6.07 -1.91
N TRP A 137 5.63 6.16 -2.96
CA TRP A 137 5.75 5.13 -4.00
C TRP A 137 5.77 3.70 -3.44
N THR A 138 4.77 2.91 -3.83
CA THR A 138 4.54 1.54 -3.34
C THR A 138 4.49 0.58 -4.52
N ASP A 139 5.65 0.08 -4.93
CA ASP A 139 5.75 -0.96 -5.94
C ASP A 139 5.53 -2.34 -5.30
N THR A 140 4.43 -3.00 -5.67
CA THR A 140 4.04 -4.34 -5.20
C THR A 140 4.29 -5.45 -6.23
N ASN A 141 4.95 -5.16 -7.35
CA ASN A 141 5.22 -6.14 -8.41
C ASN A 141 6.14 -7.29 -7.97
N PHE A 142 6.86 -7.14 -6.85
CA PHE A 142 7.70 -8.18 -6.27
C PHE A 142 6.93 -9.19 -5.42
N LEU A 143 5.63 -9.01 -5.16
CA LEU A 143 4.83 -9.99 -4.43
C LEU A 143 4.68 -11.30 -5.22
N ILE A 144 4.75 -12.41 -4.50
CA ILE A 144 4.46 -13.77 -4.99
C ILE A 144 3.23 -14.26 -4.23
N PRO A 145 2.02 -14.22 -4.83
CA PRO A 145 0.77 -14.56 -4.13
C PRO A 145 0.77 -15.95 -3.50
N GLU A 146 1.35 -16.96 -4.14
CA GLU A 146 1.31 -18.35 -3.73
C GLU A 146 2.08 -18.67 -2.44
N ILE A 147 2.96 -17.76 -1.99
CA ILE A 147 3.65 -17.90 -0.70
C ILE A 147 3.13 -16.93 0.36
N THR A 148 2.01 -16.25 0.09
CA THR A 148 1.37 -15.33 1.04
C THR A 148 0.53 -16.11 2.04
N ALA A 149 0.86 -16.06 3.32
CA ALA A 149 0.07 -16.67 4.40
C ALA A 149 -1.22 -15.91 4.69
N GLY A 150 -1.18 -14.59 4.55
CA GLY A 150 -2.33 -13.73 4.78
C GLY A 150 -2.03 -12.26 4.59
N LEU A 151 -3.09 -11.49 4.78
CA LEU A 151 -3.08 -10.04 4.68
C LEU A 151 -3.90 -9.47 5.83
N GLU A 152 -3.30 -8.58 6.63
CA GLU A 152 -4.01 -7.79 7.62
C GLU A 152 -4.27 -6.40 7.06
N TYR A 153 -5.49 -5.88 7.31
CA TYR A 153 -5.81 -4.50 6.97
C TYR A 153 -6.43 -3.77 8.16
N ARG A 154 -6.07 -2.49 8.30
CA ARG A 154 -6.55 -1.57 9.32
C ARG A 154 -6.86 -0.25 8.65
N LYS A 155 -8.10 0.23 8.71
CA LYS A 155 -8.49 1.46 8.03
C LYS A 155 -8.71 2.59 9.02
N GLY A 156 -8.22 3.79 8.65
CA GLY A 156 -8.24 4.99 9.49
C GLY A 156 -7.11 5.07 10.51
N PRO A 157 -6.89 6.25 11.10
CA PRO A 157 -5.73 6.55 11.94
C PRO A 157 -5.94 6.15 13.42
N TYR A 158 -6.51 4.99 13.70
CA TYR A 158 -6.95 4.61 15.06
C TYR A 158 -5.94 3.76 15.85
N TYR A 159 -4.86 3.30 15.21
CA TYR A 159 -3.91 2.32 15.75
C TYR A 159 -2.59 3.00 16.12
N ALA A 160 -2.15 2.83 17.39
CA ALA A 160 -0.93 3.51 17.87
C ALA A 160 0.35 3.04 17.17
N GLU A 161 0.39 1.80 16.72
CA GLU A 161 1.52 1.21 16.01
C GLU A 161 1.62 1.64 14.54
N GLU A 162 0.54 2.20 13.97
CA GLU A 162 0.54 2.69 12.58
C GLU A 162 0.94 4.17 12.56
N GLY A 163 2.02 4.47 11.84
CA GLY A 163 2.60 5.82 11.70
C GLY A 163 2.38 6.42 10.33
N ASP A 164 3.48 6.79 9.69
CA ASP A 164 3.49 7.47 8.39
C ASP A 164 2.67 6.73 7.32
N PHE A 165 1.92 7.48 6.49
CA PHE A 165 1.03 7.01 5.42
C PHE A 165 -0.17 6.16 5.88
N SER A 166 -0.57 6.16 7.15
CA SER A 166 -1.68 5.32 7.62
C SER A 166 -3.01 6.04 7.78
N SER A 167 -3.18 7.25 7.24
CA SER A 167 -4.40 8.05 7.42
C SER A 167 -5.65 7.40 6.81
N ALA A 168 -5.56 6.86 5.59
CA ALA A 168 -6.63 6.07 4.99
C ALA A 168 -6.67 4.66 5.56
N GLY A 169 -5.49 4.08 5.82
CA GLY A 169 -5.34 2.75 6.38
C GLY A 169 -3.93 2.18 6.24
N ALA A 170 -3.77 0.95 6.72
CA ALA A 170 -2.58 0.15 6.60
C ALA A 170 -2.92 -1.25 6.07
N VAL A 171 -2.03 -1.82 5.28
CA VAL A 171 -2.10 -3.19 4.78
C VAL A 171 -0.77 -3.87 4.98
N SER A 172 -0.78 -5.00 5.70
CA SER A 172 0.40 -5.83 5.94
C SER A 172 0.23 -7.19 5.27
N VAL A 173 1.11 -7.52 4.34
CA VAL A 173 1.19 -8.82 3.67
C VAL A 173 2.22 -9.66 4.41
N MET A 174 1.85 -10.88 4.75
CA MET A 174 2.73 -11.83 5.45
C MET A 174 3.02 -13.02 4.54
N TYR A 175 4.28 -13.34 4.36
CA TYR A 175 4.69 -14.58 3.71
C TYR A 175 4.64 -15.75 4.70
N ALA A 176 4.38 -16.94 4.18
CA ALA A 176 4.35 -18.15 4.97
C ALA A 176 5.73 -18.47 5.54
N ASP A 177 5.78 -18.99 6.76
CA ASP A 177 6.98 -19.58 7.33
C ASP A 177 7.24 -20.96 6.72
N LYS A 178 6.15 -21.68 6.39
CA LYS A 178 6.19 -23.01 5.81
C LYS A 178 5.03 -23.19 4.83
N LEU A 179 5.27 -23.88 3.74
CA LEU A 179 4.26 -24.36 2.81
C LEU A 179 3.88 -25.81 3.15
N ASP A 180 2.61 -26.16 3.04
CA ASP A 180 2.13 -27.52 3.26
C ASP A 180 2.73 -28.51 2.24
N HIS A 181 3.02 -28.02 1.04
CA HIS A 181 3.64 -28.78 -0.05
C HIS A 181 4.38 -27.83 -0.99
N GLY A 182 5.36 -28.37 -1.71
CA GLY A 182 6.04 -27.62 -2.76
C GLY A 182 5.09 -27.34 -3.92
N ILE A 183 5.30 -26.20 -4.61
CA ILE A 183 4.49 -25.72 -5.74
C ILE A 183 5.41 -25.54 -6.93
N ALA A 184 5.01 -26.10 -8.09
CA ALA A 184 5.57 -25.73 -9.39
C ALA A 184 4.42 -25.36 -10.33
N SER A 185 4.48 -24.19 -10.96
CA SER A 185 3.46 -23.78 -11.91
C SER A 185 4.05 -23.23 -13.19
N ILE A 186 3.36 -23.50 -14.30
CA ILE A 186 3.64 -22.96 -15.62
C ILE A 186 2.35 -22.35 -16.16
N GLY A 187 2.40 -21.05 -16.48
CA GLY A 187 1.29 -20.31 -17.08
C GLY A 187 1.64 -19.84 -18.48
N ILE A 188 0.67 -19.93 -19.39
CA ILE A 188 0.71 -19.36 -20.74
C ILE A 188 -0.59 -18.65 -21.04
N GLY A 189 -0.56 -17.64 -21.90
CA GLY A 189 -1.79 -16.90 -22.22
C GLY A 189 -1.64 -15.98 -23.42
N GLN A 190 -2.70 -15.22 -23.66
CA GLN A 190 -2.72 -14.18 -24.68
C GLN A 190 -1.73 -13.06 -24.33
N ASN A 191 -1.48 -12.17 -25.26
CA ASN A 191 -0.57 -11.03 -25.09
C ASN A 191 0.86 -11.44 -24.68
N GLY A 192 1.35 -12.59 -25.17
CA GLY A 192 2.69 -13.07 -24.86
C GLY A 192 2.91 -13.50 -23.40
N TYR A 193 1.83 -13.63 -22.60
CA TYR A 193 1.93 -14.01 -21.21
C TYR A 193 2.60 -15.38 -21.02
N ARG A 194 3.62 -15.41 -20.17
CA ARG A 194 4.31 -16.62 -19.72
C ARG A 194 4.74 -16.43 -18.27
N ARG A 195 4.49 -17.42 -17.45
CA ARG A 195 4.91 -17.42 -16.04
C ARG A 195 5.44 -18.80 -15.66
N MET A 196 6.50 -18.82 -14.87
CA MET A 196 7.01 -20.00 -14.19
C MET A 196 7.22 -19.65 -12.73
N LEU A 197 6.78 -20.53 -11.83
CA LEU A 197 6.99 -20.42 -10.41
C LEU A 197 7.43 -21.77 -9.86
N VAL A 198 8.41 -21.77 -8.97
CA VAL A 198 8.72 -22.89 -8.08
C VAL A 198 8.88 -22.35 -6.66
N ALA A 199 8.23 -23.00 -5.70
CA ALA A 199 8.33 -22.68 -4.29
C ALA A 199 8.27 -23.95 -3.45
N ASN A 200 9.01 -24.00 -2.35
CA ASN A 200 8.94 -25.08 -1.37
C ASN A 200 9.53 -24.62 -0.03
N SER A 201 9.29 -25.40 1.03
CA SER A 201 9.83 -25.11 2.36
C SER A 201 10.33 -26.36 3.07
N PRO A 202 11.41 -27.00 2.58
CA PRO A 202 11.99 -28.17 3.23
C PRO A 202 12.50 -27.84 4.64
N LYS A 203 12.42 -28.84 5.53
CA LYS A 203 13.03 -28.77 6.86
C LYS A 203 14.57 -28.78 6.75
N VAL A 204 15.23 -27.87 7.47
CA VAL A 204 16.70 -27.79 7.55
C VAL A 204 17.09 -27.48 9.00
N GLY A 205 17.82 -28.40 9.64
CA GLY A 205 18.07 -28.34 11.08
C GLY A 205 16.77 -28.40 11.88
N ASP A 206 16.57 -27.49 12.81
CA ASP A 206 15.33 -27.37 13.59
C ASP A 206 14.30 -26.46 12.92
N GLY A 207 14.70 -25.73 11.88
CA GLY A 207 13.83 -24.80 11.12
C GLY A 207 13.43 -25.30 9.74
N ASN A 208 12.93 -24.37 8.93
CA ASN A 208 12.55 -24.58 7.54
C ASN A 208 13.21 -23.52 6.65
N ILE A 209 13.56 -23.86 5.42
CA ILE A 209 13.97 -22.91 4.40
C ILE A 209 12.84 -22.79 3.37
N LEU A 210 12.09 -21.70 3.40
CA LEU A 210 11.19 -21.35 2.31
C LEU A 210 11.98 -20.68 1.18
N TYR A 211 11.83 -21.20 -0.03
CA TYR A 211 12.32 -20.55 -1.24
C TYR A 211 11.24 -20.44 -2.29
N ALA A 212 11.27 -19.35 -3.06
CA ALA A 212 10.42 -19.15 -4.22
C ALA A 212 11.21 -18.47 -5.33
N LEU A 213 11.00 -18.89 -6.58
CA LEU A 213 11.57 -18.27 -7.77
C LEU A 213 10.48 -18.12 -8.82
N GLU A 214 10.28 -16.90 -9.31
CA GLU A 214 9.31 -16.54 -10.33
C GLU A 214 10.01 -15.92 -11.54
N LEU A 215 9.67 -16.43 -12.74
CA LEU A 215 9.98 -15.83 -14.02
C LEU A 215 8.67 -15.44 -14.70
N TYR A 216 8.59 -14.21 -15.19
CA TYR A 216 7.35 -13.67 -15.75
C TYR A 216 7.63 -12.85 -17.01
N LYS A 217 6.78 -13.00 -18.02
CA LYS A 217 6.74 -12.18 -19.22
C LYS A 217 5.29 -11.85 -19.58
N ASN A 218 5.03 -10.60 -20.02
CA ASN A 218 3.75 -10.17 -20.56
C ASN A 218 3.97 -9.02 -21.56
N ASP A 219 3.32 -9.07 -22.71
CA ASP A 219 3.41 -8.03 -23.74
C ASP A 219 2.24 -7.02 -23.65
N GLY A 220 1.19 -7.33 -22.83
CA GLY A 220 -0.01 -6.51 -22.75
C GLY A 220 -0.80 -6.46 -24.07
N PRO A 221 -1.97 -5.78 -24.09
CA PRO A 221 -2.78 -5.63 -25.28
C PRO A 221 -2.32 -4.49 -26.20
N PHE A 222 -1.25 -3.80 -25.87
CA PHE A 222 -0.81 -2.59 -26.55
C PHE A 222 -0.15 -2.89 -27.88
N LYS A 223 -0.33 -1.96 -28.86
CA LYS A 223 0.29 -2.04 -30.18
C LYS A 223 1.82 -1.95 -30.09
N ASN A 224 2.32 -1.09 -29.19
CA ASN A 224 3.70 -1.09 -28.71
C ASN A 224 3.74 -2.02 -27.48
N PRO A 225 4.24 -3.27 -27.61
CA PRO A 225 4.18 -4.24 -26.52
C PRO A 225 4.92 -3.76 -25.29
N ASP A 226 4.37 -4.03 -24.12
CA ASP A 226 5.04 -3.70 -22.84
C ASP A 226 6.37 -4.47 -22.67
N ASP A 227 6.53 -5.61 -23.36
CA ASP A 227 7.72 -6.50 -23.25
C ASP A 227 8.17 -6.65 -21.79
N TYR A 228 7.20 -6.69 -20.88
CA TYR A 228 7.47 -6.77 -19.45
C TYR A 228 8.13 -8.10 -19.13
N LYS A 229 9.29 -8.03 -18.49
CA LYS A 229 10.07 -9.16 -18.03
C LYS A 229 10.42 -8.97 -16.57
N LYS A 230 10.13 -9.99 -15.77
CA LYS A 230 10.40 -9.99 -14.32
C LYS A 230 11.09 -11.28 -13.91
N ILE A 231 12.10 -11.14 -13.05
CA ILE A 231 12.65 -12.21 -12.22
C ILE A 231 12.47 -11.80 -10.76
N ASN A 232 11.95 -12.71 -9.95
CA ASN A 232 11.63 -12.47 -8.56
C ASN A 232 11.96 -13.70 -7.72
N GLY A 233 12.58 -13.51 -6.55
CA GLY A 233 12.98 -14.60 -5.67
C GLY A 233 12.90 -14.23 -4.22
N VAL A 234 12.55 -15.22 -3.40
CA VAL A 234 12.50 -15.16 -1.94
C VAL A 234 13.27 -16.36 -1.39
N LEU A 235 14.09 -16.11 -0.39
CA LEU A 235 14.76 -17.13 0.43
C LEU A 235 14.59 -16.73 1.89
N ARG A 236 13.94 -17.59 2.69
CA ARG A 236 13.65 -17.33 4.09
C ARG A 236 13.97 -18.56 4.92
N TYR A 237 14.77 -18.39 5.96
CA TYR A 237 14.94 -19.36 7.02
C TYR A 237 14.14 -18.94 8.24
N ASN A 238 13.38 -19.85 8.81
CA ASN A 238 12.65 -19.63 10.06
C ASN A 238 12.84 -20.82 10.99
N GLU A 239 12.93 -20.52 12.27
CA GLU A 239 13.12 -21.50 13.36
C GLU A 239 12.38 -21.03 14.59
N GLY A 240 11.89 -21.99 15.37
CA GLY A 240 11.12 -21.77 16.59
C GLY A 240 9.63 -22.06 16.41
N ASP A 241 8.85 -21.58 17.37
CA ASP A 241 7.40 -21.70 17.43
C ASP A 241 6.77 -20.34 17.77
N SER A 242 5.46 -20.32 18.04
CA SER A 242 4.73 -19.12 18.39
C SER A 242 5.21 -18.46 19.70
N SER A 243 5.84 -19.20 20.61
CA SER A 243 6.33 -18.66 21.88
C SER A 243 7.73 -18.06 21.77
N ASN A 244 8.58 -18.60 20.90
CA ASN A 244 9.92 -18.08 20.65
C ASN A 244 10.42 -18.53 19.29
N GLY A 245 10.65 -17.57 18.41
CA GLY A 245 11.10 -17.86 17.05
C GLY A 245 11.81 -16.69 16.39
N PHE A 246 12.48 -17.00 15.30
CA PHE A 246 13.10 -15.98 14.46
C PHE A 246 13.03 -16.37 12.98
N ASN A 247 13.11 -15.37 12.13
CA ASN A 247 13.34 -15.59 10.71
C ASN A 247 14.40 -14.63 10.15
N ILE A 248 15.04 -15.07 9.07
CA ILE A 248 15.91 -14.24 8.25
C ILE A 248 15.47 -14.43 6.80
N ALA A 249 15.17 -13.35 6.09
CA ALA A 249 14.70 -13.40 4.72
C ALA A 249 15.52 -12.50 3.79
N ALA A 250 15.83 -13.03 2.61
CA ALA A 250 16.40 -12.28 1.48
C ALA A 250 15.43 -12.31 0.33
N MET A 251 15.17 -11.14 -0.29
CA MET A 251 14.33 -11.01 -1.47
C MET A 251 15.09 -10.30 -2.58
N ALA A 252 14.84 -10.72 -3.84
CA ALA A 252 15.46 -10.14 -5.02
C ALA A 252 14.44 -10.03 -6.14
N TYR A 253 14.21 -8.80 -6.61
CA TYR A 253 13.30 -8.49 -7.71
C TYR A 253 13.99 -7.62 -8.73
N LYS A 254 13.79 -7.91 -10.01
CA LYS A 254 14.22 -7.11 -11.13
C LYS A 254 13.20 -7.19 -12.26
N ALA A 255 12.84 -6.03 -12.83
CA ALA A 255 11.94 -5.94 -13.95
C ALA A 255 12.40 -4.88 -14.96
N LYS A 256 11.94 -5.05 -16.21
CA LYS A 256 12.09 -4.10 -17.31
C LYS A 256 10.87 -4.15 -18.21
N TRP A 257 10.45 -2.97 -18.73
CA TRP A 257 9.27 -2.84 -19.59
C TRP A 257 9.34 -1.64 -20.54
N THR A 258 8.55 -1.67 -21.59
CA THR A 258 8.04 -0.50 -22.30
C THR A 258 6.64 -0.18 -21.79
N ALA A 259 6.14 1.02 -22.07
CA ALA A 259 4.84 1.45 -21.59
C ALA A 259 4.07 2.23 -22.65
N THR A 260 2.76 2.18 -22.53
CA THR A 260 1.85 3.19 -23.07
C THR A 260 1.36 4.01 -21.90
N ASP A 261 1.72 5.29 -21.84
CA ASP A 261 1.17 6.23 -20.84
C ASP A 261 -0.26 6.66 -21.24
N GLN A 262 -0.85 7.64 -20.54
CA GLN A 262 -2.19 8.12 -20.86
C GLN A 262 -2.25 8.72 -22.25
N ILE A 263 -3.36 8.50 -22.94
CA ILE A 263 -3.64 9.04 -24.26
C ILE A 263 -4.94 9.85 -24.23
N THR A 264 -5.17 10.69 -25.25
CA THR A 264 -6.40 11.45 -25.39
C THR A 264 -7.26 10.92 -26.54
N GLN A 265 -8.58 11.10 -26.45
CA GLN A 265 -9.48 10.72 -27.53
C GLN A 265 -9.19 11.52 -28.80
N ARG A 266 -8.79 12.80 -28.70
CA ARG A 266 -8.45 13.65 -29.87
C ARG A 266 -7.24 13.12 -30.65
N ALA A 267 -6.28 12.45 -30.00
CA ALA A 267 -5.16 11.83 -30.69
C ALA A 267 -5.60 10.65 -31.59
N ILE A 268 -6.65 9.94 -31.17
CA ILE A 268 -7.28 8.87 -31.99
C ILE A 268 -8.10 9.50 -33.12
N ASP A 269 -8.92 10.50 -32.82
CA ASP A 269 -9.86 11.12 -33.79
C ASP A 269 -9.12 11.88 -34.89
N SER A 270 -7.98 12.49 -34.58
CA SER A 270 -7.09 13.11 -35.58
C SER A 270 -6.31 12.13 -36.43
N GLY A 271 -6.29 10.83 -36.06
CA GLY A 271 -5.47 9.80 -36.71
C GLY A 271 -3.99 9.86 -36.36
N PHE A 272 -3.59 10.68 -35.36
CA PHE A 272 -2.21 10.72 -34.87
C PHE A 272 -1.78 9.36 -34.32
N ILE A 273 -2.69 8.68 -33.59
CA ILE A 273 -2.53 7.29 -33.18
C ILE A 273 -3.71 6.45 -33.70
N SER A 274 -3.48 5.14 -33.90
CA SER A 274 -4.44 4.27 -34.59
C SER A 274 -5.59 3.75 -33.70
N GLY A 275 -5.56 4.02 -32.37
CA GLY A 275 -6.61 3.59 -31.45
C GLY A 275 -6.16 3.57 -29.99
N ARG A 276 -7.06 3.15 -29.10
CA ARG A 276 -6.92 3.25 -27.65
C ARG A 276 -5.77 2.41 -27.03
N PHE A 277 -5.19 1.48 -27.77
CA PHE A 277 -4.04 0.69 -27.35
C PHE A 277 -2.75 1.11 -28.05
N SER A 278 -2.70 2.29 -28.64
CA SER A 278 -1.51 2.87 -29.24
C SER A 278 -0.81 3.81 -28.29
N ALA A 279 0.50 3.86 -28.32
CA ALA A 279 1.31 4.84 -27.58
C ALA A 279 1.44 6.14 -28.38
N ILE A 280 1.56 7.28 -27.69
CA ILE A 280 1.96 8.56 -28.27
C ILE A 280 3.50 8.63 -28.30
N ASP A 281 4.16 8.21 -27.23
CA ASP A 281 5.59 7.98 -27.18
C ASP A 281 5.86 6.46 -27.02
N GLU A 282 6.40 5.83 -28.04
CA GLU A 282 6.69 4.40 -28.05
C GLU A 282 7.94 4.03 -27.22
N THR A 283 8.62 5.02 -26.66
CA THR A 283 9.86 4.82 -25.90
C THR A 283 9.67 4.97 -24.40
N ASP A 284 8.47 5.24 -23.92
CA ASP A 284 8.15 5.24 -22.49
C ASP A 284 8.33 3.86 -21.85
N GLY A 285 8.41 3.80 -20.53
CA GLY A 285 8.61 2.57 -19.78
C GLY A 285 9.67 2.67 -18.70
N GLY A 286 10.29 1.57 -18.33
CA GLY A 286 11.28 1.64 -17.26
C GLY A 286 11.98 0.34 -16.91
N GLU A 287 12.76 0.43 -15.85
CA GLU A 287 13.38 -0.70 -15.16
C GLU A 287 13.35 -0.48 -13.65
N ALA A 288 13.06 -1.54 -12.91
CA ALA A 288 13.01 -1.53 -11.44
C ALA A 288 13.83 -2.67 -10.86
N GLN A 289 14.42 -2.43 -9.69
CA GLN A 289 15.15 -3.43 -8.91
C GLN A 289 14.87 -3.21 -7.43
N ARG A 290 14.67 -4.30 -6.68
CA ARG A 290 14.55 -4.31 -5.23
C ARG A 290 15.32 -5.50 -4.66
N TYR A 291 16.21 -5.22 -3.73
CA TYR A 291 16.90 -6.23 -2.94
C TYR A 291 16.69 -5.94 -1.47
N SER A 292 16.35 -6.93 -0.68
CA SER A 292 16.18 -6.78 0.76
C SER A 292 16.82 -7.91 1.53
N LEU A 293 17.27 -7.57 2.73
CA LEU A 293 17.61 -8.50 3.79
C LEU A 293 16.89 -8.06 5.05
N SER A 294 16.14 -8.96 5.68
CA SER A 294 15.40 -8.69 6.90
C SER A 294 15.61 -9.80 7.91
N GLY A 295 15.47 -9.46 9.19
CA GLY A 295 15.44 -10.41 10.29
C GLY A 295 14.31 -10.01 11.25
N ALA A 296 13.57 -10.99 11.73
CA ALA A 296 12.55 -10.80 12.74
C ALA A 296 12.76 -11.83 13.87
N TRP A 297 12.49 -11.40 15.09
CA TRP A 297 12.50 -12.24 16.27
C TRP A 297 11.28 -11.92 17.13
N HIS A 298 10.67 -12.96 17.68
CA HIS A 298 9.59 -12.82 18.62
C HIS A 298 9.80 -13.73 19.83
N GLN A 299 9.32 -13.28 20.96
CA GLN A 299 9.24 -14.06 22.19
C GLN A 299 7.96 -13.70 22.93
N SER A 300 7.19 -14.72 23.32
CA SER A 300 5.98 -14.56 24.09
C SER A 300 5.94 -15.46 25.32
N SER A 301 5.22 -15.05 26.31
CA SER A 301 4.90 -15.78 27.53
C SER A 301 3.43 -15.57 27.86
N ALA A 302 2.91 -16.22 28.89
CA ALA A 302 1.53 -16.00 29.34
C ALA A 302 1.18 -14.52 29.67
N THR A 303 2.18 -13.67 29.95
CA THR A 303 1.96 -12.30 30.43
C THR A 303 2.69 -11.23 29.64
N SER A 304 3.50 -11.57 28.65
CA SER A 304 4.25 -10.59 27.86
C SER A 304 4.63 -11.13 26.49
N ALA A 305 4.77 -10.22 25.51
CA ALA A 305 5.30 -10.54 24.20
C ALA A 305 6.25 -9.42 23.73
N THR A 306 7.31 -9.82 23.03
CA THR A 306 8.30 -8.92 22.44
C THR A 306 8.48 -9.28 20.98
N ASN A 307 8.43 -8.29 20.09
CA ASN A 307 8.69 -8.42 18.67
C ASN A 307 9.78 -7.46 18.25
N VAL A 308 10.71 -7.91 17.43
CA VAL A 308 11.76 -7.09 16.83
C VAL A 308 11.90 -7.46 15.37
N ASN A 309 11.89 -6.45 14.51
CA ASN A 309 12.12 -6.59 13.08
C ASN A 309 13.12 -5.54 12.61
N ALA A 310 14.15 -5.97 11.90
CA ALA A 310 15.13 -5.07 11.29
C ALA A 310 15.35 -5.43 9.83
N TYR A 311 15.58 -4.42 8.97
CA TYR A 311 15.81 -4.67 7.57
C TYR A 311 16.70 -3.62 6.89
N ILE A 312 17.27 -4.02 5.78
CA ILE A 312 17.92 -3.15 4.81
C ILE A 312 17.35 -3.42 3.42
N LEU A 313 17.02 -2.35 2.71
CA LEU A 313 16.50 -2.37 1.34
C LEU A 313 17.41 -1.59 0.41
N ASN A 314 17.63 -2.10 -0.80
CA ASN A 314 18.24 -1.38 -1.91
C ASN A 314 17.25 -1.36 -3.07
N ASN A 315 16.73 -0.19 -3.40
CA ASN A 315 15.81 0.02 -4.50
C ASN A 315 16.45 0.86 -5.60
N LYS A 316 16.12 0.54 -6.85
CA LYS A 316 16.46 1.34 -8.03
C LYS A 316 15.27 1.38 -8.97
N LEU A 317 14.93 2.57 -9.44
CA LEU A 317 13.96 2.81 -10.50
C LEU A 317 14.60 3.72 -11.54
N LYS A 318 14.28 3.48 -12.80
CA LYS A 318 14.48 4.42 -13.88
C LYS A 318 13.23 4.39 -14.73
N LEU A 319 12.43 5.43 -14.60
CA LEU A 319 11.15 5.58 -15.30
C LEU A 319 11.28 6.61 -16.40
N PHE A 320 10.69 6.34 -17.57
CA PHE A 320 10.53 7.25 -18.68
C PHE A 320 9.04 7.42 -18.95
N SER A 321 8.56 8.65 -18.99
CA SER A 321 7.16 9.01 -19.21
C SER A 321 7.05 10.26 -20.07
N ASN A 322 5.94 10.37 -20.81
CA ASN A 322 5.59 11.53 -21.59
C ASN A 322 4.08 11.81 -21.48
N PHE A 323 3.70 12.74 -20.60
CA PHE A 323 2.29 13.04 -20.34
C PHE A 323 1.74 14.20 -21.15
N THR A 324 2.57 15.21 -21.44
CA THR A 324 2.17 16.44 -22.12
C THR A 324 2.51 16.46 -23.62
N TYR A 325 3.16 15.40 -24.09
CA TYR A 325 3.53 15.06 -25.46
C TYR A 325 4.53 16.03 -26.06
N PHE A 326 4.11 17.19 -26.56
CA PHE A 326 4.92 18.23 -27.23
C PHE A 326 4.58 19.64 -26.71
N LEU A 327 4.08 19.78 -25.47
CA LEU A 327 3.64 21.06 -24.90
C LEU A 327 4.84 21.96 -24.56
N ASP A 328 5.80 21.44 -23.77
CA ASP A 328 6.98 22.20 -23.35
C ASP A 328 8.08 22.19 -24.42
N ASN A 329 8.23 21.08 -25.15
CA ASN A 329 9.23 20.93 -26.21
C ASN A 329 8.60 20.44 -27.53
N PRO A 330 8.20 21.37 -28.41
CA PRO A 330 7.54 21.03 -29.69
C PRO A 330 8.42 20.23 -30.67
N ILE A 331 9.73 20.20 -30.49
CA ILE A 331 10.69 19.58 -31.42
C ILE A 331 11.08 18.17 -30.98
N ASP A 332 11.41 18.01 -29.72
CA ASP A 332 11.95 16.76 -29.20
C ASP A 332 10.92 15.95 -28.40
N GLY A 333 9.77 16.56 -28.05
CA GLY A 333 8.76 16.03 -27.16
C GLY A 333 9.13 16.18 -25.68
N ASP A 334 8.15 15.93 -24.83
CA ASP A 334 8.23 16.20 -23.39
C ASP A 334 8.63 14.96 -22.58
N GLN A 335 9.23 13.95 -23.23
CA GLN A 335 9.68 12.79 -22.49
C GLN A 335 10.68 13.19 -21.41
N PHE A 336 10.45 12.68 -20.20
CA PHE A 336 11.33 12.84 -19.06
C PHE A 336 11.72 11.51 -18.45
N ALA A 337 12.83 11.50 -17.73
CA ALA A 337 13.27 10.36 -16.94
C ALA A 337 13.34 10.73 -15.46
N GLN A 338 12.90 9.78 -14.62
CA GLN A 338 12.91 9.86 -13.16
C GLN A 338 13.76 8.71 -12.59
N PRO A 339 15.09 8.83 -12.60
CA PRO A 339 15.94 7.87 -11.90
C PRO A 339 15.85 8.08 -10.39
N ASP A 340 15.66 6.99 -9.66
CA ASP A 340 15.69 6.94 -8.19
C ASP A 340 16.53 5.73 -7.76
N ARG A 341 17.41 5.92 -6.80
CA ARG A 341 18.14 4.85 -6.13
C ARG A 341 18.25 5.17 -4.66
N ARG A 342 18.01 4.17 -3.84
CA ARG A 342 18.03 4.36 -2.39
C ARG A 342 18.49 3.14 -1.62
N VAL A 343 18.99 3.40 -0.43
CA VAL A 343 19.17 2.41 0.61
C VAL A 343 18.31 2.85 1.80
N THR A 344 17.43 1.97 2.24
CA THR A 344 16.59 2.16 3.42
C THR A 344 17.05 1.19 4.50
N THR A 345 17.26 1.68 5.71
CA THR A 345 17.49 0.85 6.91
C THR A 345 16.43 1.14 7.94
N ALA A 346 15.90 0.11 8.60
CA ALA A 346 14.88 0.29 9.60
C ALA A 346 14.95 -0.75 10.72
N LEU A 347 14.40 -0.36 11.86
CA LEU A 347 14.21 -1.18 13.05
C LEU A 347 12.82 -0.89 13.61
N ASN A 348 12.03 -1.94 13.82
CA ASN A 348 10.77 -1.90 14.53
C ASN A 348 10.88 -2.83 15.73
N ALA A 349 10.47 -2.37 16.90
CA ALA A 349 10.46 -3.17 18.12
C ALA A 349 9.25 -2.80 18.96
N ASP A 350 8.60 -3.79 19.52
CA ASP A 350 7.52 -3.59 20.49
C ASP A 350 7.61 -4.62 21.63
N HIS A 351 7.06 -4.22 22.77
CA HIS A 351 6.92 -5.07 23.93
C HIS A 351 5.54 -4.83 24.55
N SER A 352 4.77 -5.91 24.74
CA SER A 352 3.51 -5.90 25.45
C SER A 352 3.62 -6.67 26.77
N TRP A 353 2.86 -6.23 27.78
CA TRP A 353 2.77 -6.89 29.06
C TRP A 353 1.41 -6.72 29.70
N GLN A 354 0.95 -7.74 30.40
CA GLN A 354 -0.27 -7.68 31.19
C GLN A 354 0.01 -7.06 32.56
N MET A 355 -0.72 -6.01 32.89
CA MET A 355 -0.66 -5.35 34.19
C MET A 355 -2.04 -4.76 34.50
N PRO A 356 -2.69 -5.13 35.62
CA PRO A 356 -4.01 -4.60 35.94
C PRO A 356 -3.99 -3.05 36.01
N PHE A 357 -4.96 -2.42 35.35
CA PHE A 357 -5.20 -1.00 35.41
C PHE A 357 -6.47 -0.70 36.23
N LEU A 358 -6.35 0.04 37.32
CA LEU A 358 -7.46 0.30 38.26
C LEU A 358 -8.19 -0.96 38.76
N GLY A 359 -7.51 -2.10 38.84
CA GLY A 359 -8.08 -3.38 39.23
C GLY A 359 -8.74 -4.18 38.10
N PHE A 360 -8.75 -3.66 36.86
CA PHE A 360 -9.27 -4.33 35.69
C PHE A 360 -8.14 -5.00 34.89
N LYS A 361 -8.47 -6.10 34.19
CA LYS A 361 -7.51 -6.75 33.27
C LYS A 361 -7.08 -5.77 32.20
N SER A 362 -5.77 -5.59 32.01
CA SER A 362 -5.26 -4.74 30.96
C SER A 362 -3.94 -5.22 30.41
N GLU A 363 -3.73 -4.92 29.13
CA GLU A 363 -2.47 -5.08 28.41
C GLU A 363 -1.91 -3.70 28.08
N ASN A 364 -0.62 -3.54 28.28
CA ASN A 364 0.14 -2.35 27.87
C ASN A 364 1.12 -2.74 26.77
N LYS A 365 1.27 -1.90 25.76
CA LYS A 365 2.24 -2.09 24.68
C LYS A 365 3.05 -0.80 24.52
N ILE A 366 4.36 -0.93 24.40
CA ILE A 366 5.26 0.16 24.00
C ILE A 366 5.99 -0.25 22.74
N GLY A 367 6.22 0.68 21.82
CA GLY A 367 6.96 0.40 20.62
C GLY A 367 7.84 1.53 20.14
N LEU A 368 8.83 1.16 19.34
CA LEU A 368 9.81 2.03 18.69
C LEU A 368 9.91 1.66 17.22
N GLN A 369 9.88 2.65 16.36
CA GLN A 369 10.10 2.52 14.92
C GLN A 369 11.16 3.52 14.49
N PHE A 370 12.20 3.04 13.85
CA PHE A 370 13.28 3.84 13.28
C PHE A 370 13.40 3.54 11.80
N GLN A 371 13.56 4.58 10.98
CA GLN A 371 13.87 4.43 9.56
C GLN A 371 14.82 5.53 9.10
N ASN A 372 15.79 5.14 8.27
CA ASN A 372 16.69 6.05 7.58
C ASN A 372 16.72 5.69 6.09
N ASP A 373 16.48 6.69 5.23
CA ASP A 373 16.54 6.60 3.78
C ASP A 373 17.69 7.46 3.26
N ASN A 374 18.56 6.87 2.46
CA ASN A 374 19.62 7.57 1.72
C ASN A 374 19.32 7.47 0.23
N ILE A 375 18.96 8.60 -0.38
CA ILE A 375 18.29 8.67 -1.68
C ILE A 375 19.08 9.53 -2.64
N TYR A 376 19.22 9.06 -3.88
CA TYR A 376 19.66 9.85 -5.03
C TYR A 376 18.60 9.82 -6.10
N ASN A 377 18.01 10.95 -6.45
CA ASN A 377 17.04 11.06 -7.52
C ASN A 377 17.30 12.25 -8.43
N ALA A 378 16.66 12.24 -9.59
CA ALA A 378 16.74 13.33 -10.55
C ALA A 378 15.48 13.42 -11.42
N LEU A 379 15.28 14.57 -12.05
CA LEU A 379 14.36 14.80 -13.15
C LEU A 379 15.19 15.22 -14.38
N LEU A 380 15.12 14.44 -15.44
CA LEU A 380 15.90 14.60 -16.66
C LEU A 380 14.96 14.75 -17.86
N ASN A 381 15.18 15.70 -18.74
CA ASN A 381 14.48 15.75 -20.03
C ASN A 381 15.18 14.78 -20.99
N THR A 382 14.39 13.98 -21.69
CA THR A 382 14.88 12.90 -22.58
C THR A 382 14.15 12.91 -23.93
N LYS A 383 14.76 12.29 -24.93
CA LYS A 383 14.12 11.90 -26.20
C LYS A 383 14.54 10.49 -26.53
N ALA A 384 13.59 9.61 -26.78
CA ALA A 384 13.87 8.19 -27.04
C ALA A 384 14.81 7.58 -25.98
N ARG A 385 14.57 7.89 -24.69
CA ARG A 385 15.38 7.52 -23.52
C ARG A 385 16.80 8.07 -23.47
N GLN A 386 17.20 8.96 -24.41
CA GLN A 386 18.48 9.63 -24.40
C GLN A 386 18.33 10.98 -23.69
N ARG A 387 19.23 11.26 -22.74
CA ARG A 387 19.21 12.49 -21.96
C ARG A 387 19.53 13.70 -22.85
N LEU A 388 18.65 14.71 -22.83
CA LEU A 388 18.85 16.03 -23.44
C LEU A 388 19.42 17.03 -22.42
N SER A 389 18.73 17.14 -21.26
CA SER A 389 19.09 18.07 -20.20
C SER A 389 18.77 17.52 -18.83
N LYS A 390 19.02 18.31 -17.80
CA LYS A 390 18.69 17.98 -16.41
C LYS A 390 17.91 19.15 -15.82
N THR A 391 16.73 18.87 -15.25
CA THR A 391 15.91 19.83 -14.52
C THR A 391 16.37 19.96 -13.07
N ARG A 392 16.57 18.82 -12.37
CA ARG A 392 17.09 18.78 -11.00
C ARG A 392 17.74 17.44 -10.70
N GLN A 393 18.61 17.46 -9.68
CA GLN A 393 19.22 16.26 -9.12
C GLN A 393 19.50 16.49 -7.65
N ASP A 394 19.07 15.54 -6.80
CA ASP A 394 19.13 15.69 -5.36
C ASP A 394 19.75 14.44 -4.71
N HIS A 395 20.49 14.70 -3.62
CA HIS A 395 20.85 13.70 -2.63
C HIS A 395 20.09 14.02 -1.35
N ILE A 396 19.33 13.05 -0.82
CA ILE A 396 18.41 13.24 0.29
C ILE A 396 18.73 12.21 1.36
N VAL A 397 18.78 12.64 2.62
CA VAL A 397 18.82 11.77 3.77
C VAL A 397 17.62 12.08 4.65
N GLU A 398 16.72 11.11 4.78
CA GLU A 398 15.54 11.21 5.63
C GLU A 398 15.69 10.27 6.83
N THR A 399 15.45 10.78 8.02
CA THR A 399 15.48 9.98 9.24
C THR A 399 14.19 10.20 10.02
N SER A 400 13.56 9.13 10.45
CA SER A 400 12.40 9.20 11.34
C SER A 400 12.54 8.29 12.53
N VAL A 401 11.94 8.73 13.65
CA VAL A 401 11.78 7.96 14.89
C VAL A 401 10.34 8.11 15.34
N GLY A 402 9.62 7.00 15.44
CA GLY A 402 8.28 6.94 16.01
C GLY A 402 8.30 6.13 17.31
N THR A 403 7.68 6.65 18.35
CA THR A 403 7.47 5.92 19.61
C THR A 403 5.97 5.90 19.91
N TYR A 404 5.48 4.81 20.48
CA TYR A 404 4.09 4.72 20.87
C TYR A 404 3.90 3.95 22.17
N PHE A 405 2.81 4.27 22.85
CA PHE A 405 2.29 3.52 23.97
C PHE A 405 0.80 3.26 23.77
N GLN A 406 0.35 2.05 24.11
CA GLN A 406 -1.05 1.65 24.02
C GLN A 406 -1.43 0.90 25.30
N ASN A 407 -2.62 1.18 25.80
CA ASN A 407 -3.26 0.41 26.87
C ASN A 407 -4.59 -0.11 26.39
N THR A 408 -4.78 -1.42 26.49
CA THR A 408 -6.06 -2.12 26.24
C THR A 408 -6.62 -2.55 27.58
N THR A 409 -7.78 -2.04 28.00
CA THR A 409 -8.41 -2.35 29.28
C THR A 409 -9.77 -3.00 29.07
N LEU A 410 -9.99 -4.16 29.68
CA LEU A 410 -11.27 -4.85 29.76
C LEU A 410 -12.00 -4.42 31.04
N TRP A 411 -12.92 -3.46 30.92
CA TRP A 411 -13.69 -2.94 32.04
C TRP A 411 -14.77 -3.92 32.49
N THR A 412 -15.34 -4.64 31.53
CA THR A 412 -16.28 -5.77 31.74
C THR A 412 -16.08 -6.77 30.58
N GLU A 413 -16.74 -7.92 30.64
CA GLU A 413 -16.78 -8.87 29.51
C GLU A 413 -17.36 -8.29 28.22
N LYS A 414 -18.04 -7.13 28.29
CA LYS A 414 -18.74 -6.49 27.15
C LYS A 414 -18.38 -5.02 26.96
N PHE A 415 -17.32 -4.59 27.59
CA PHE A 415 -16.84 -3.21 27.44
C PHE A 415 -15.32 -3.19 27.56
N ARG A 416 -14.64 -2.79 26.47
CA ARG A 416 -13.19 -2.58 26.44
C ARG A 416 -12.84 -1.25 25.81
N THR A 417 -11.72 -0.70 26.22
CA THR A 417 -11.13 0.51 25.63
C THR A 417 -9.69 0.25 25.20
N ILE A 418 -9.28 0.90 24.12
CA ILE A 418 -7.90 0.92 23.66
C ILE A 418 -7.50 2.37 23.56
N ALA A 419 -6.62 2.81 24.44
CA ALA A 419 -6.10 4.17 24.46
C ALA A 419 -4.64 4.16 24.05
N GLY A 420 -4.28 4.95 23.06
CA GLY A 420 -2.93 5.02 22.52
C GLY A 420 -2.45 6.44 22.33
N ILE A 421 -1.15 6.61 22.46
CA ILE A 421 -0.44 7.84 22.09
C ILE A 421 0.77 7.47 21.24
N ARG A 422 1.06 8.31 20.27
CA ARG A 422 2.23 8.14 19.41
C ARG A 422 2.88 9.50 19.18
N GLU A 423 4.21 9.53 19.15
CA GLU A 423 5.00 10.67 18.72
C GLU A 423 6.00 10.26 17.66
N ASP A 424 6.01 11.02 16.56
CA ASP A 424 6.92 10.87 15.45
C ASP A 424 7.78 12.11 15.27
N TYR A 425 9.05 11.89 15.00
CA TYR A 425 10.02 12.92 14.66
C TYR A 425 10.61 12.62 13.29
N PHE A 426 10.61 13.62 12.41
CA PHE A 426 11.21 13.57 11.07
C PHE A 426 12.32 14.60 10.94
N HIS A 427 13.39 14.19 10.27
CA HIS A 427 14.51 15.04 9.89
C HIS A 427 14.94 14.77 8.47
N ASN A 428 14.91 15.80 7.63
CA ASN A 428 15.27 15.77 6.22
C ASN A 428 16.54 16.61 6.01
N ASP A 429 17.50 16.08 5.26
CA ASP A 429 18.71 16.78 4.78
C ASP A 429 18.76 16.63 3.26
N VAL A 430 18.63 17.74 2.53
CA VAL A 430 18.57 17.77 1.08
C VAL A 430 19.79 18.53 0.55
N SER A 431 20.57 17.87 -0.29
CA SER A 431 21.65 18.45 -1.08
C SER A 431 21.23 18.47 -2.56
N SER A 432 20.76 19.62 -3.03
CA SER A 432 20.31 19.84 -4.41
C SER A 432 21.44 20.38 -5.27
N ASP A 433 21.41 20.07 -6.57
CA ASP A 433 22.29 20.71 -7.55
C ASP A 433 21.98 22.20 -7.75
N LEU A 434 20.76 22.65 -7.42
CA LEU A 434 20.44 24.06 -7.19
C LEU A 434 20.69 24.37 -5.70
N ALA A 435 21.85 24.94 -5.38
CA ALA A 435 22.30 25.15 -4.00
C ALA A 435 21.26 25.88 -3.11
N ILE A 436 20.46 26.78 -3.69
CA ILE A 436 19.41 27.53 -2.97
C ILE A 436 18.25 26.62 -2.50
N ASN A 437 18.06 25.45 -3.12
CA ASN A 437 17.08 24.44 -2.75
C ASN A 437 17.63 23.41 -1.75
N SER A 438 18.92 23.52 -1.40
CA SER A 438 19.54 22.67 -0.39
C SER A 438 19.21 23.18 1.02
N GLY A 439 19.13 22.26 2.01
CA GLY A 439 18.90 22.61 3.40
C GLY A 439 18.41 21.44 4.23
N THR A 440 17.98 21.75 5.44
CA THR A 440 17.42 20.80 6.38
C THR A 440 16.03 21.24 6.84
N ALA A 441 15.14 20.30 7.08
CA ALA A 441 13.85 20.53 7.69
C ALA A 441 13.57 19.44 8.74
N SER A 442 12.83 19.78 9.78
CA SER A 442 12.42 18.82 10.81
C SER A 442 11.03 19.16 11.29
N ASP A 443 10.28 18.15 11.67
CA ASP A 443 8.93 18.30 12.22
C ASP A 443 8.61 17.18 13.21
N ARG A 444 7.52 17.37 13.96
CA ARG A 444 7.01 16.40 14.95
C ARG A 444 5.50 16.29 14.85
N GLN A 445 5.01 15.07 15.05
CA GLN A 445 3.58 14.80 15.11
C GLN A 445 3.25 14.00 16.35
N PHE A 446 2.37 14.56 17.20
CA PHE A 446 1.76 13.85 18.32
C PHE A 446 0.37 13.37 17.91
N SER A 447 0.11 12.07 18.10
CA SER A 447 -1.08 11.39 17.59
C SER A 447 -1.77 10.58 18.70
N PRO A 448 -2.71 11.18 19.46
CA PRO A 448 -3.57 10.44 20.38
C PRO A 448 -4.61 9.61 19.61
N LYS A 449 -4.99 8.47 20.20
CA LYS A 449 -5.92 7.51 19.61
C LYS A 449 -6.77 6.88 20.70
N LEU A 450 -8.07 6.64 20.40
CA LEU A 450 -8.99 5.99 21.33
C LEU A 450 -10.00 5.14 20.55
N SER A 451 -10.09 3.88 20.94
CA SER A 451 -11.15 2.97 20.51
C SER A 451 -11.98 2.53 21.72
N VAL A 452 -13.29 2.57 21.56
CA VAL A 452 -14.25 2.14 22.57
C VAL A 452 -15.14 1.06 21.96
N ILE A 453 -15.17 -0.11 22.57
CA ILE A 453 -15.82 -1.30 22.02
C ILE A 453 -16.85 -1.80 23.01
N PHE A 454 -18.07 -2.02 22.51
CA PHE A 454 -19.19 -2.56 23.27
C PHE A 454 -19.67 -3.88 22.67
N GLY A 455 -19.90 -4.87 23.51
CA GLY A 455 -20.35 -6.21 23.14
C GLY A 455 -19.29 -7.28 23.50
N PRO A 456 -19.47 -8.54 23.03
CA PRO A 456 -20.51 -8.94 22.09
C PRO A 456 -21.89 -9.14 22.73
N TRP A 457 -22.95 -8.66 22.07
CA TRP A 457 -24.32 -9.07 22.34
C TRP A 457 -24.85 -9.80 21.11
N ALA A 458 -25.32 -11.02 21.27
CA ALA A 458 -25.79 -11.86 20.16
C ALA A 458 -24.77 -11.89 19.00
N LYS A 459 -23.49 -12.10 19.30
CA LYS A 459 -22.37 -12.10 18.32
C LYS A 459 -22.25 -10.79 17.53
N THR A 460 -22.57 -9.67 18.18
CA THR A 460 -22.45 -8.33 17.58
C THR A 460 -21.66 -7.41 18.50
N GLU A 461 -20.67 -6.74 17.96
CA GLU A 461 -19.89 -5.68 18.60
C GLU A 461 -20.12 -4.33 17.93
N TYR A 462 -20.01 -3.26 18.72
CA TYR A 462 -20.12 -1.87 18.29
C TYR A 462 -18.85 -1.13 18.65
N TYR A 463 -18.41 -0.27 17.74
CA TYR A 463 -17.13 0.41 17.78
C TYR A 463 -17.31 1.92 17.68
N LEU A 464 -16.54 2.64 18.47
CA LEU A 464 -16.36 4.08 18.37
C LEU A 464 -14.85 4.37 18.36
N ASN A 465 -14.34 4.92 17.26
CA ASN A 465 -12.92 5.14 17.09
C ASN A 465 -12.65 6.62 16.78
N VAL A 466 -11.60 7.18 17.39
CA VAL A 466 -11.09 8.50 17.09
C VAL A 466 -9.57 8.45 17.13
N GLY A 467 -8.92 9.16 16.22
CA GLY A 467 -7.46 9.18 16.19
C GLY A 467 -6.90 10.22 15.24
N ASN A 468 -5.66 10.57 15.50
CA ASN A 468 -4.86 11.43 14.64
C ASN A 468 -3.87 10.56 13.85
N GLY A 469 -3.67 10.90 12.59
CA GLY A 469 -2.67 10.30 11.70
C GLY A 469 -1.92 11.39 10.95
N PHE A 470 -1.09 10.97 10.02
CA PHE A 470 -0.33 11.90 9.19
C PHE A 470 0.28 11.19 7.98
N HIS A 471 0.72 11.99 7.01
CA HIS A 471 1.72 11.58 6.03
C HIS A 471 2.91 12.55 6.00
N SER A 472 4.10 12.03 5.70
CA SER A 472 5.27 12.85 5.45
C SER A 472 5.27 13.36 4.00
N ASN A 473 5.65 14.63 3.80
CA ASN A 473 5.87 15.20 2.48
C ASN A 473 7.27 14.90 1.95
N ASP A 474 7.42 14.99 0.63
CA ASP A 474 8.71 14.83 -0.04
C ASP A 474 9.71 15.88 0.50
N ALA A 475 10.86 15.41 0.96
CA ALA A 475 11.88 16.25 1.57
C ALA A 475 12.33 17.41 0.66
N ARG A 476 12.29 17.23 -0.68
CA ARG A 476 12.63 18.26 -1.64
C ARG A 476 11.69 19.46 -1.57
N GLY A 477 10.39 19.23 -1.35
CA GLY A 477 9.39 20.27 -1.13
C GLY A 477 9.63 21.05 0.17
N THR A 478 10.16 20.39 1.21
CA THR A 478 10.38 21.00 2.53
C THR A 478 11.57 21.96 2.57
N THR A 479 12.49 21.91 1.60
CA THR A 479 13.68 22.77 1.54
C THR A 479 13.70 23.69 0.32
N ILE A 480 12.79 23.50 -0.63
CA ILE A 480 12.71 24.25 -1.88
C ILE A 480 12.58 25.75 -1.64
N SER A 481 13.17 26.55 -2.52
CA SER A 481 13.12 28.02 -2.47
C SER A 481 12.80 28.63 -3.85
N VAL A 482 13.18 27.92 -4.92
CA VAL A 482 12.92 28.32 -6.30
C VAL A 482 12.48 27.11 -7.12
N ASP A 483 11.67 27.36 -8.15
CA ASP A 483 11.25 26.34 -9.11
C ASP A 483 12.47 25.77 -9.88
N PRO A 484 12.72 24.46 -9.86
CA PRO A 484 13.80 23.87 -10.63
C PRO A 484 13.69 24.04 -12.15
N LYS A 485 12.47 24.17 -12.69
CA LYS A 485 12.25 24.47 -14.12
C LYS A 485 12.53 25.93 -14.44
N ASN A 486 12.20 26.84 -13.52
CA ASN A 486 12.40 28.28 -13.66
C ASN A 486 13.01 28.88 -12.36
N PRO A 487 14.34 28.87 -12.19
CA PRO A 487 15.02 29.29 -10.96
C PRO A 487 14.80 30.76 -10.55
N ASP A 488 14.25 31.59 -11.43
CA ASP A 488 13.86 32.97 -11.11
C ASP A 488 12.50 33.05 -10.36
N THR A 489 11.72 31.96 -10.39
CA THR A 489 10.42 31.85 -9.71
C THR A 489 10.60 31.34 -8.29
N ARG A 490 10.17 32.15 -7.30
CA ARG A 490 10.10 31.74 -5.89
C ARG A 490 8.93 30.79 -5.67
N VAL A 491 9.15 29.74 -4.87
CA VAL A 491 8.10 28.80 -4.45
C VAL A 491 8.05 28.68 -2.95
N THR A 492 6.86 28.37 -2.41
CA THR A 492 6.64 28.15 -0.99
C THR A 492 7.12 26.76 -0.58
N ARG A 493 7.75 26.68 0.59
CA ARG A 493 8.16 25.38 1.17
C ARG A 493 6.93 24.65 1.71
N GLU A 494 6.91 23.36 1.52
CA GLU A 494 5.94 22.45 2.11
C GLU A 494 6.29 22.16 3.57
N LYS A 495 5.28 21.79 4.38
CA LYS A 495 5.51 21.26 5.72
C LYS A 495 6.05 19.83 5.60
N PRO A 496 7.00 19.40 6.46
CA PRO A 496 7.48 18.02 6.45
C PRO A 496 6.40 16.97 6.78
N ILE A 497 5.39 17.35 7.56
CA ILE A 497 4.30 16.47 8.00
C ILE A 497 2.96 17.16 7.78
N ILE A 498 2.01 16.44 7.22
CA ILE A 498 0.60 16.83 7.09
C ILE A 498 -0.24 15.97 8.01
N ALA A 499 -0.94 16.60 8.93
CA ALA A 499 -1.79 15.92 9.90
C ALA A 499 -3.15 15.53 9.31
N SER A 500 -3.71 14.45 9.85
CA SER A 500 -5.06 14.00 9.58
C SER A 500 -5.80 13.63 10.86
N ASN A 501 -7.14 13.68 10.82
CA ASN A 501 -8.01 13.33 11.93
C ASN A 501 -9.09 12.38 11.46
N GLY A 502 -9.30 11.27 12.17
CA GLY A 502 -10.29 10.27 11.84
C GLY A 502 -11.28 10.06 12.98
N PHE A 503 -12.54 9.86 12.60
CA PHE A 503 -13.62 9.43 13.47
C PHE A 503 -14.40 8.32 12.78
N GLU A 504 -14.76 7.26 13.52
CA GLU A 504 -15.52 6.13 12.97
C GLU A 504 -16.50 5.60 14.01
N VAL A 505 -17.70 5.31 13.55
CA VAL A 505 -18.69 4.50 14.27
C VAL A 505 -18.97 3.27 13.43
N GLY A 506 -18.91 2.10 14.05
CA GLY A 506 -19.12 0.88 13.31
C GLY A 506 -19.74 -0.26 14.11
N MET A 507 -20.10 -1.29 13.40
CA MET A 507 -20.56 -2.54 13.98
C MET A 507 -20.03 -3.73 13.19
N ARG A 508 -19.86 -4.84 13.89
CA ARG A 508 -19.51 -6.13 13.33
C ARG A 508 -20.43 -7.20 13.89
N THR A 509 -20.94 -8.10 13.05
CA THR A 509 -21.90 -9.11 13.49
C THR A 509 -21.67 -10.45 12.78
N GLU A 510 -21.91 -11.53 13.53
CA GLU A 510 -21.91 -12.93 13.08
C GLU A 510 -23.20 -13.64 13.55
N ILE A 511 -24.31 -12.88 13.67
CA ILE A 511 -25.60 -13.42 14.14
C ILE A 511 -26.14 -14.49 13.20
N ILE A 512 -25.90 -14.38 11.91
CA ILE A 512 -26.27 -15.38 10.91
C ILE A 512 -25.08 -16.35 10.75
N PRO A 513 -25.28 -17.66 10.98
CA PRO A 513 -24.23 -18.65 10.84
C PRO A 513 -23.57 -18.59 9.45
N GLY A 514 -22.23 -18.55 9.43
CA GLY A 514 -21.43 -18.47 8.21
C GLY A 514 -21.37 -17.09 7.56
N LEU A 515 -22.09 -16.09 8.07
CA LEU A 515 -22.04 -14.69 7.60
C LEU A 515 -21.31 -13.81 8.61
N GLN A 516 -20.24 -13.18 8.15
CA GLN A 516 -19.56 -12.08 8.86
C GLN A 516 -19.86 -10.78 8.13
N SER A 517 -20.49 -9.84 8.82
CA SER A 517 -20.82 -8.53 8.28
C SER A 517 -20.16 -7.44 9.11
N SER A 518 -19.63 -6.40 8.46
CA SER A 518 -19.16 -5.18 9.12
C SER A 518 -19.69 -3.95 8.41
N LEU A 519 -20.09 -2.96 9.20
CA LEU A 519 -20.49 -1.64 8.73
C LEU A 519 -19.67 -0.59 9.48
N ALA A 520 -19.04 0.31 8.75
CA ALA A 520 -18.35 1.46 9.30
C ALA A 520 -18.86 2.72 8.63
N VAL A 521 -19.12 3.76 9.43
CA VAL A 521 -19.40 5.13 8.97
C VAL A 521 -18.30 6.00 9.53
N TYR A 522 -17.64 6.77 8.67
CA TYR A 522 -16.43 7.49 9.05
C TYR A 522 -16.43 8.94 8.56
N GLN A 523 -15.66 9.76 9.26
CA GLN A 523 -15.17 11.05 8.80
C GLN A 523 -13.63 11.03 8.85
N LEU A 524 -12.99 11.58 7.82
CA LEU A 524 -11.55 11.73 7.71
C LEU A 524 -11.24 13.13 7.19
N ASP A 525 -10.48 13.88 7.98
CA ASP A 525 -10.06 15.26 7.69
C ASP A 525 -8.55 15.29 7.47
N PHE A 526 -8.09 16.05 6.46
CA PHE A 526 -6.68 16.32 6.20
C PHE A 526 -6.42 17.82 6.25
N ASP A 527 -5.24 18.19 6.72
CA ASP A 527 -4.79 19.59 6.71
C ASP A 527 -4.40 20.05 5.30
N SER A 528 -3.99 19.14 4.42
CA SER A 528 -3.74 19.39 3.00
C SER A 528 -3.94 18.11 2.16
N GLU A 529 -4.11 18.27 0.85
CA GLU A 529 -4.26 17.19 -0.14
C GLU A 529 -3.06 17.09 -1.05
N LEU A 530 -2.72 15.83 -1.39
CA LEU A 530 -1.78 15.53 -2.46
C LEU A 530 -2.56 15.24 -3.74
N LEU A 531 -2.30 16.00 -4.79
CA LEU A 531 -2.91 15.80 -6.11
C LEU A 531 -1.85 15.52 -7.17
N PHE A 532 -2.19 14.67 -8.11
CA PHE A 532 -1.37 14.44 -9.30
C PHE A 532 -1.39 15.69 -10.20
N ALA A 533 -0.21 16.17 -10.53
CA ALA A 533 0.01 17.26 -11.46
C ALA A 533 0.54 16.67 -12.78
N GLY A 534 -0.32 16.62 -13.82
CA GLY A 534 -0.04 15.97 -15.10
C GLY A 534 1.20 16.53 -15.82
N ASP A 535 1.36 17.84 -15.80
CA ASP A 535 2.49 18.55 -16.40
C ASP A 535 3.82 18.35 -15.63
N ALA A 536 3.74 18.12 -14.31
CA ALA A 536 4.91 17.82 -13.48
C ALA A 536 5.25 16.32 -13.45
N GLY A 537 4.31 15.45 -13.85
CA GLY A 537 4.45 14.00 -13.78
C GLY A 537 4.63 13.46 -12.36
N SER A 538 4.12 14.19 -11.36
CA SER A 538 4.24 13.86 -9.93
C SER A 538 3.04 14.38 -9.14
N THR A 539 2.96 14.06 -7.85
CA THR A 539 2.02 14.65 -6.91
C THR A 539 2.58 15.95 -6.32
N SER A 540 1.68 16.87 -6.00
CA SER A 540 2.01 18.10 -5.26
C SER A 540 1.02 18.35 -4.12
N ASP A 541 1.51 18.95 -3.04
CA ASP A 541 0.70 19.42 -1.92
C ASP A 541 -0.10 20.67 -2.34
N THR A 542 -1.41 20.63 -2.21
CA THR A 542 -2.31 21.74 -2.59
C THR A 542 -2.35 22.86 -1.56
N GLY A 543 -1.92 22.62 -0.32
CA GLY A 543 -2.12 23.52 0.80
C GLY A 543 -3.60 23.68 1.23
N ARG A 544 -4.54 22.91 0.65
CA ARG A 544 -5.98 23.00 0.89
C ARG A 544 -6.47 21.89 1.79
N ALA A 545 -7.08 22.25 2.92
CA ALA A 545 -7.66 21.28 3.85
C ALA A 545 -8.90 20.61 3.26
N SER A 546 -9.09 19.33 3.59
CA SER A 546 -10.18 18.52 3.05
C SER A 546 -10.96 17.75 4.11
N ARG A 547 -12.12 17.27 3.72
CA ARG A 547 -12.98 16.36 4.50
C ARG A 547 -13.57 15.28 3.65
N ARG A 548 -13.55 14.07 4.19
CA ARG A 548 -14.28 12.91 3.66
C ARG A 548 -15.28 12.40 4.68
N VAL A 549 -16.49 12.12 4.21
CA VAL A 549 -17.51 11.42 4.99
C VAL A 549 -17.99 10.25 4.15
N GLY A 550 -18.01 9.06 4.72
CA GLY A 550 -18.34 7.86 3.97
C GLY A 550 -18.83 6.71 4.83
N PHE A 551 -19.21 5.64 4.14
CA PHE A 551 -19.51 4.37 4.76
C PHE A 551 -18.87 3.21 3.98
N GLU A 552 -18.64 2.12 4.68
CA GLU A 552 -18.13 0.86 4.15
C GLU A 552 -18.98 -0.28 4.72
N PHE A 553 -19.48 -1.15 3.86
CA PHE A 553 -20.26 -2.31 4.21
C PHE A 553 -19.66 -3.55 3.57
N SER A 554 -19.16 -4.48 4.39
CA SER A 554 -18.44 -5.67 3.95
C SER A 554 -19.14 -6.92 4.48
N ASN A 555 -19.27 -7.91 3.61
CA ASN A 555 -19.91 -9.18 3.92
C ASN A 555 -19.09 -10.33 3.41
N TYR A 556 -18.77 -11.26 4.28
CA TYR A 556 -18.17 -12.54 3.94
C TYR A 556 -19.12 -13.64 4.35
N TYR A 557 -19.66 -14.36 3.37
CA TYR A 557 -20.66 -15.39 3.59
C TYR A 557 -20.20 -16.75 3.07
N LYS A 558 -20.19 -17.73 3.94
CA LYS A 558 -19.90 -19.13 3.63
C LYS A 558 -21.13 -20.00 3.89
N PRO A 559 -22.10 -20.03 2.96
CA PRO A 559 -23.35 -20.79 3.14
C PRO A 559 -23.13 -22.30 3.16
N THR A 560 -22.08 -22.79 2.51
CA THR A 560 -21.69 -24.20 2.44
C THR A 560 -20.17 -24.35 2.59
N SER A 561 -19.69 -25.57 2.81
CA SER A 561 -18.25 -25.84 2.91
C SER A 561 -17.45 -25.56 1.61
N TRP A 562 -18.14 -25.54 0.47
CA TRP A 562 -17.53 -25.41 -0.85
C TRP A 562 -17.80 -24.06 -1.55
N MET A 563 -18.62 -23.17 -0.97
CA MET A 563 -18.97 -21.89 -1.57
C MET A 563 -18.70 -20.72 -0.60
N THR A 564 -18.09 -19.68 -1.13
CA THR A 564 -17.88 -18.41 -0.42
C THR A 564 -18.35 -17.25 -1.29
N ILE A 565 -19.05 -16.29 -0.68
CA ILE A 565 -19.47 -15.03 -1.28
C ILE A 565 -18.82 -13.90 -0.49
N ASP A 566 -18.09 -13.04 -1.16
CA ASP A 566 -17.46 -11.85 -0.60
C ASP A 566 -18.03 -10.61 -1.31
N ALA A 567 -18.70 -9.72 -0.57
CA ALA A 567 -19.44 -8.59 -1.15
C ALA A 567 -19.17 -7.32 -0.35
N ASP A 568 -18.55 -6.34 -1.00
CA ASP A 568 -18.15 -5.08 -0.42
C ASP A 568 -18.76 -3.90 -1.19
N ILE A 569 -19.23 -2.90 -0.45
CA ILE A 569 -19.68 -1.62 -1.00
C ILE A 569 -19.09 -0.52 -0.12
N ALA A 570 -18.49 0.48 -0.76
CA ALA A 570 -17.98 1.67 -0.09
C ALA A 570 -18.44 2.94 -0.83
N TYR A 571 -18.74 3.97 -0.06
CA TYR A 571 -19.06 5.28 -0.59
C TYR A 571 -18.33 6.36 0.21
N ALA A 572 -17.80 7.37 -0.47
CA ALA A 572 -17.12 8.52 0.12
C ALA A 572 -17.51 9.82 -0.58
N ARG A 573 -17.86 10.81 0.20
CA ARG A 573 -17.99 12.20 -0.24
C ARG A 573 -16.76 12.98 0.20
N ALA A 574 -15.86 13.29 -0.74
CA ALA A 574 -14.64 14.05 -0.52
C ALA A 574 -14.81 15.50 -0.99
N ARG A 575 -14.39 16.48 -0.16
CA ARG A 575 -14.48 17.92 -0.47
C ARG A 575 -13.32 18.67 0.16
N PHE A 576 -12.86 19.72 -0.52
CA PHE A 576 -12.12 20.78 0.13
C PHE A 576 -13.01 21.52 1.13
N ARG A 577 -12.38 22.08 2.18
CA ARG A 577 -13.09 22.75 3.27
C ARG A 577 -13.12 24.28 3.14
N ASP A 578 -12.38 24.80 2.19
CA ASP A 578 -12.37 26.21 1.84
C ASP A 578 -13.49 26.57 0.85
N SER A 579 -13.55 27.84 0.44
CA SER A 579 -14.48 28.38 -0.54
C SER A 579 -13.74 28.94 -1.76
N ASP A 580 -12.75 28.20 -2.25
CA ASP A 580 -12.00 28.61 -3.44
C ASP A 580 -12.91 28.70 -4.66
N ILE A 581 -12.66 29.68 -5.53
CA ILE A 581 -13.41 29.90 -6.77
C ILE A 581 -13.27 28.73 -7.75
N ALA A 582 -12.17 27.99 -7.69
CA ALA A 582 -11.95 26.78 -8.49
C ALA A 582 -12.93 25.65 -8.18
N GLY A 583 -13.53 25.65 -6.99
CA GLY A 583 -14.49 24.64 -6.55
C GLY A 583 -14.04 23.83 -5.32
N ASP A 584 -14.94 22.95 -4.87
CA ASP A 584 -14.75 22.16 -3.64
C ASP A 584 -14.47 20.67 -3.91
N ARG A 585 -14.46 20.21 -5.16
CA ARG A 585 -14.22 18.82 -5.50
C ARG A 585 -12.73 18.51 -5.44
N ILE A 586 -12.41 17.29 -5.00
CA ILE A 586 -11.03 16.80 -5.00
C ILE A 586 -10.82 15.97 -6.26
N PRO A 587 -9.99 16.41 -7.22
CA PRO A 587 -9.75 15.68 -8.45
C PRO A 587 -9.28 14.26 -8.20
N GLY A 588 -9.81 13.29 -8.95
CA GLY A 588 -9.47 11.88 -8.83
C GLY A 588 -10.13 11.13 -7.66
N SER A 589 -10.90 11.81 -6.77
CA SER A 589 -11.58 11.16 -5.64
C SER A 589 -12.73 10.26 -6.10
N ILE A 590 -12.61 8.93 -5.91
CA ILE A 590 -13.66 7.95 -6.26
C ILE A 590 -14.79 8.03 -5.22
N GLU A 591 -16.03 8.24 -5.71
CA GLU A 591 -17.19 8.37 -4.83
C GLU A 591 -17.80 7.03 -4.43
N GLY A 592 -17.78 6.02 -5.30
CA GLY A 592 -18.38 4.72 -5.05
C GLY A 592 -17.53 3.56 -5.53
N VAL A 593 -17.43 2.51 -4.71
CA VAL A 593 -16.69 1.28 -4.99
C VAL A 593 -17.57 0.09 -4.64
N ALA A 594 -17.57 -0.94 -5.47
CA ALA A 594 -18.20 -2.22 -5.15
C ALA A 594 -17.36 -3.40 -5.66
N SER A 595 -17.30 -4.45 -4.87
CA SER A 595 -16.70 -5.73 -5.24
C SER A 595 -17.66 -6.86 -4.88
N LEU A 596 -17.79 -7.84 -5.78
CA LEU A 596 -18.53 -9.07 -5.52
C LEU A 596 -17.71 -10.24 -6.02
N ALA A 597 -17.29 -11.12 -5.14
CA ALA A 597 -16.60 -12.35 -5.49
C ALA A 597 -17.40 -13.57 -5.06
N LEU A 598 -17.51 -14.53 -5.96
CA LEU A 598 -18.03 -15.88 -5.70
C LEU A 598 -16.86 -16.84 -5.87
N SER A 599 -16.51 -17.59 -4.84
CA SER A 599 -15.50 -18.63 -4.87
C SER A 599 -16.11 -20.00 -4.63
N ILE A 600 -15.69 -20.97 -5.40
CA ILE A 600 -16.10 -22.38 -5.29
C ILE A 600 -14.85 -23.19 -5.04
N ASP A 601 -14.83 -23.91 -3.91
CA ASP A 601 -13.74 -24.79 -3.49
C ASP A 601 -14.25 -26.22 -3.39
N ASN A 602 -13.47 -27.18 -3.90
CA ASN A 602 -13.74 -28.61 -3.69
C ASN A 602 -15.15 -29.10 -4.11
N LEU A 603 -15.69 -28.59 -5.23
CA LEU A 603 -16.89 -29.17 -5.85
C LEU A 603 -16.50 -30.41 -6.66
N GLY A 604 -16.22 -31.51 -5.96
CA GLY A 604 -15.54 -32.66 -6.53
C GLY A 604 -14.11 -32.30 -6.94
N ALA A 605 -13.78 -32.50 -8.21
CA ALA A 605 -12.47 -32.10 -8.78
C ALA A 605 -12.43 -30.64 -9.25
N TYR A 606 -13.56 -29.93 -9.24
CA TYR A 606 -13.66 -28.57 -9.76
C TYR A 606 -13.48 -27.52 -8.65
N TYR A 607 -12.85 -26.40 -9.02
CA TYR A 607 -12.75 -25.18 -8.19
C TYR A 607 -12.75 -23.96 -9.11
N GLY A 608 -12.96 -22.78 -8.56
CA GLY A 608 -12.90 -21.55 -9.35
C GLY A 608 -13.62 -20.39 -8.68
N GLY A 609 -13.84 -19.34 -9.46
CA GLY A 609 -14.53 -18.14 -8.95
C GLY A 609 -14.86 -17.15 -10.03
N LEU A 610 -15.73 -16.21 -9.67
CA LEU A 610 -16.07 -15.03 -10.44
C LEU A 610 -15.87 -13.81 -9.56
N GLN A 611 -15.32 -12.75 -10.10
CA GLN A 611 -15.11 -11.48 -9.41
C GLN A 611 -15.57 -10.31 -10.27
N LEU A 612 -16.56 -9.58 -9.77
CA LEU A 612 -16.99 -8.29 -10.29
C LEU A 612 -16.28 -7.19 -9.52
N ARG A 613 -15.65 -6.26 -10.23
CA ARG A 613 -15.01 -5.05 -9.69
C ARG A 613 -15.69 -3.85 -10.32
N TYR A 614 -16.07 -2.88 -9.50
CA TYR A 614 -16.67 -1.64 -9.94
C TYR A 614 -16.10 -0.46 -9.15
N PHE A 615 -15.72 0.59 -9.84
CA PHE A 615 -15.49 1.90 -9.26
C PHE A 615 -16.19 2.99 -10.08
N GLY A 616 -16.78 3.94 -9.35
CA GLY A 616 -17.68 4.94 -9.88
C GLY A 616 -16.96 6.09 -10.59
N PRO A 617 -17.74 6.97 -11.20
CA PRO A 617 -17.22 8.21 -11.78
C PRO A 617 -16.66 9.10 -10.68
N ARG A 618 -15.65 9.93 -11.05
CA ARG A 618 -14.98 10.86 -10.15
C ARG A 618 -14.83 12.23 -10.80
N PRO A 619 -14.79 13.34 -10.04
CA PRO A 619 -14.42 14.64 -10.57
C PRO A 619 -12.96 14.59 -11.07
N LEU A 620 -12.68 15.27 -12.17
CA LEU A 620 -11.33 15.43 -12.70
C LEU A 620 -10.77 16.83 -12.47
N ILE A 621 -11.66 17.79 -12.17
CA ILE A 621 -11.34 19.16 -11.75
C ILE A 621 -12.26 19.60 -10.61
N GLU A 622 -11.89 20.67 -9.93
CA GLU A 622 -12.49 21.12 -8.67
C GLU A 622 -13.94 21.60 -8.82
N ASP A 623 -14.32 22.22 -9.92
CA ASP A 623 -15.68 22.70 -10.19
C ASP A 623 -16.66 21.58 -10.63
N ASN A 624 -16.12 20.35 -10.81
CA ASN A 624 -16.87 19.16 -11.23
C ASN A 624 -17.47 19.24 -12.65
N SER A 625 -17.05 20.17 -13.50
CA SER A 625 -17.53 20.27 -14.89
C SER A 625 -17.01 19.13 -15.76
N VAL A 626 -15.85 18.56 -15.42
CA VAL A 626 -15.26 17.37 -16.07
C VAL A 626 -15.23 16.19 -15.11
N ARG A 627 -15.79 15.07 -15.56
CA ARG A 627 -15.84 13.82 -14.79
C ARG A 627 -15.38 12.62 -15.61
N SER A 628 -14.76 11.65 -14.95
CA SER A 628 -14.52 10.32 -15.54
C SER A 628 -15.82 9.55 -15.71
N LYS A 629 -15.77 8.47 -16.47
CA LYS A 629 -16.79 7.41 -16.47
C LYS A 629 -16.52 6.40 -15.36
N SER A 630 -17.51 5.55 -15.07
CA SER A 630 -17.31 4.37 -14.20
C SER A 630 -16.57 3.28 -14.94
N THR A 631 -15.87 2.43 -14.18
CA THR A 631 -15.18 1.23 -14.68
C THR A 631 -15.76 0.00 -14.01
N ALA A 632 -16.05 -1.02 -14.82
CA ALA A 632 -16.53 -2.31 -14.31
C ALA A 632 -15.85 -3.46 -15.05
N THR A 633 -15.27 -4.41 -14.32
CA THR A 633 -14.64 -5.60 -14.88
C THR A 633 -15.18 -6.86 -14.23
N LEU A 634 -15.42 -7.88 -15.04
CA LEU A 634 -15.75 -9.23 -14.59
C LEU A 634 -14.59 -10.16 -14.94
N ASN A 635 -13.98 -10.73 -13.91
CA ASN A 635 -12.92 -11.72 -14.02
C ASN A 635 -13.42 -13.08 -13.55
N GLY A 636 -12.82 -14.17 -14.02
CA GLY A 636 -13.22 -15.51 -13.61
C GLY A 636 -12.11 -16.52 -13.75
N ARG A 637 -12.20 -17.58 -12.96
CA ARG A 637 -11.33 -18.75 -13.00
C ARG A 637 -12.14 -20.03 -12.91
N ILE A 638 -11.79 -21.01 -13.70
CA ILE A 638 -12.24 -22.40 -13.57
C ILE A 638 -11.02 -23.31 -13.52
N GLY A 639 -10.98 -24.16 -12.49
CA GLY A 639 -9.91 -25.12 -12.26
C GLY A 639 -10.41 -26.54 -12.15
N TYR A 640 -9.55 -27.50 -12.52
CA TYR A 640 -9.79 -28.92 -12.42
C TYR A 640 -8.58 -29.64 -11.81
N LYS A 641 -8.80 -30.35 -10.71
CA LYS A 641 -7.80 -31.21 -10.06
C LYS A 641 -7.73 -32.55 -10.81
N ILE A 642 -6.69 -32.74 -11.63
CA ILE A 642 -6.46 -33.99 -12.39
C ILE A 642 -6.21 -35.11 -11.39
N ASN A 643 -5.47 -34.85 -10.34
CA ASN A 643 -5.24 -35.75 -9.21
C ASN A 643 -4.83 -34.89 -7.97
N SER A 644 -4.42 -35.52 -6.86
CA SER A 644 -3.97 -34.82 -5.65
C SER A 644 -2.72 -33.95 -5.82
N LYS A 645 -1.95 -34.16 -6.89
CA LYS A 645 -0.68 -33.45 -7.13
C LYS A 645 -0.70 -32.56 -8.36
N LEU A 646 -1.71 -32.63 -9.20
CA LEU A 646 -1.74 -31.93 -10.49
C LEU A 646 -3.09 -31.29 -10.72
N ALA A 647 -3.10 -30.00 -10.99
CA ALA A 647 -4.27 -29.23 -11.34
C ALA A 647 -4.01 -28.37 -12.58
N ILE A 648 -5.08 -28.04 -13.28
CA ILE A 648 -5.09 -27.11 -14.40
C ILE A 648 -6.15 -26.05 -14.12
N ASN A 649 -5.89 -24.78 -14.41
CA ASN A 649 -6.90 -23.74 -14.38
C ASN A 649 -6.85 -22.84 -15.62
N LEU A 650 -8.01 -22.33 -15.99
CA LEU A 650 -8.21 -21.30 -16.99
C LEU A 650 -8.71 -20.04 -16.29
N GLU A 651 -8.00 -18.96 -16.46
CA GLU A 651 -8.36 -17.62 -15.98
C GLU A 651 -8.78 -16.75 -17.16
N GLY A 652 -9.83 -15.96 -16.93
CA GLY A 652 -10.33 -14.99 -17.90
C GLY A 652 -10.48 -13.62 -17.23
N TYR A 653 -9.96 -12.61 -17.89
CA TYR A 653 -9.96 -11.22 -17.41
C TYR A 653 -10.80 -10.37 -18.35
N ASN A 654 -11.50 -9.36 -17.76
CA ASN A 654 -12.44 -8.51 -18.49
C ASN A 654 -13.36 -9.33 -19.41
N LEU A 655 -14.01 -10.35 -18.86
CA LEU A 655 -14.84 -11.33 -19.61
C LEU A 655 -15.92 -10.65 -20.46
N THR A 656 -16.44 -9.50 -20.00
CA THR A 656 -17.44 -8.69 -20.72
C THR A 656 -16.83 -7.84 -21.82
N ASN A 657 -15.49 -7.82 -21.95
CA ASN A 657 -14.74 -7.04 -22.95
C ASN A 657 -15.11 -5.54 -22.96
N ARG A 658 -15.28 -4.97 -21.77
CA ARG A 658 -15.56 -3.53 -21.65
C ARG A 658 -14.36 -2.71 -22.11
N LYS A 659 -14.67 -1.51 -22.63
CA LYS A 659 -13.69 -0.55 -23.12
C LYS A 659 -13.60 0.67 -22.17
N ASP A 660 -13.62 0.42 -20.89
CA ASP A 660 -13.53 1.46 -19.86
C ASP A 660 -12.09 1.95 -19.70
N SER A 661 -11.87 2.96 -18.87
CA SER A 661 -10.55 3.47 -18.49
C SER A 661 -10.11 2.86 -17.16
N ALA A 662 -8.84 2.53 -17.04
CA ALA A 662 -8.21 2.19 -15.77
C ALA A 662 -8.03 3.44 -14.90
N ILE A 663 -7.71 4.56 -15.55
CA ILE A 663 -7.57 5.88 -14.94
C ILE A 663 -7.90 6.97 -15.96
N ASP A 664 -8.36 8.13 -15.47
CA ASP A 664 -8.57 9.35 -16.23
C ASP A 664 -8.04 10.55 -15.44
N TYR A 665 -7.39 11.48 -16.14
CA TYR A 665 -6.95 12.79 -15.66
C TYR A 665 -7.40 13.88 -16.62
N PHE A 666 -7.40 15.13 -16.17
CA PHE A 666 -7.70 16.29 -17.02
C PHE A 666 -6.57 17.32 -16.87
N TYR A 667 -5.86 17.57 -17.95
CA TYR A 667 -4.78 18.56 -18.02
C TYR A 667 -4.49 18.94 -19.48
N ALA A 668 -3.68 20.00 -19.68
CA ALA A 668 -3.26 20.43 -21.00
C ALA A 668 -2.15 19.53 -21.58
N SER A 669 -2.27 19.16 -22.84
CA SER A 669 -1.21 18.50 -23.61
C SER A 669 -1.25 18.98 -25.07
N ARG A 670 -0.19 18.74 -25.81
CA ARG A 670 -0.07 19.23 -27.18
C ARG A 670 0.32 18.13 -28.15
N LEU A 671 -0.44 17.98 -29.22
CA LEU A 671 -0.05 17.19 -30.38
C LEU A 671 0.61 18.10 -31.44
N PRO A 672 1.42 17.55 -32.38
CA PRO A 672 1.98 18.34 -33.48
C PRO A 672 0.91 19.10 -34.26
N GLY A 673 1.10 20.41 -34.45
CA GLY A 673 0.17 21.28 -35.15
C GLY A 673 -0.93 21.92 -34.29
N GLU A 674 -1.04 21.57 -33.01
CA GLU A 674 -1.93 22.24 -32.06
C GLU A 674 -1.32 23.55 -31.51
N PRO A 675 -2.15 24.46 -30.92
CA PRO A 675 -1.68 25.71 -30.33
C PRO A 675 -0.56 25.53 -29.30
N ASP A 676 0.30 26.56 -29.14
CA ASP A 676 1.42 26.50 -28.18
C ASP A 676 0.98 26.33 -26.73
N ALA A 677 -0.18 26.84 -26.36
CA ALA A 677 -0.77 26.66 -25.04
C ALA A 677 -1.28 25.22 -24.77
N GLY A 678 -1.26 24.35 -25.79
CA GLY A 678 -1.82 23.03 -25.72
C GLY A 678 -3.35 23.01 -25.76
N VAL A 679 -3.93 21.87 -25.50
CA VAL A 679 -5.38 21.60 -25.41
C VAL A 679 -5.68 20.89 -24.10
N GLU A 680 -6.52 21.49 -23.27
CA GLU A 680 -7.05 20.83 -22.07
C GLU A 680 -8.00 19.68 -22.49
N ASP A 681 -7.73 18.48 -22.03
CA ASP A 681 -8.50 17.30 -22.41
C ASP A 681 -8.41 16.19 -21.35
N VAL A 682 -9.31 15.21 -21.47
CA VAL A 682 -9.25 13.99 -20.68
C VAL A 682 -8.17 13.07 -21.23
N HIS A 683 -7.20 12.74 -20.37
CA HIS A 683 -6.16 11.76 -20.62
C HIS A 683 -6.51 10.47 -19.91
N PHE A 684 -6.56 9.37 -20.62
CA PHE A 684 -6.96 8.08 -20.07
C PHE A 684 -5.95 6.97 -20.38
N HIS A 685 -5.81 6.04 -19.45
CA HIS A 685 -5.19 4.75 -19.70
C HIS A 685 -6.29 3.69 -19.82
N PRO A 686 -6.38 2.91 -20.91
CA PRO A 686 -7.43 1.92 -21.09
C PRO A 686 -7.25 0.74 -20.14
N ILE A 687 -8.37 0.16 -19.65
CA ILE A 687 -8.30 -1.20 -19.10
C ILE A 687 -7.93 -2.19 -20.21
N GLU A 688 -7.31 -3.29 -19.82
CA GLU A 688 -6.92 -4.32 -20.78
C GLU A 688 -8.15 -4.98 -21.42
N SER A 689 -7.99 -5.36 -22.69
CA SER A 689 -9.00 -6.13 -23.40
C SER A 689 -9.17 -7.51 -22.77
N ARG A 690 -10.30 -8.17 -23.06
CA ARG A 690 -10.54 -9.55 -22.60
C ARG A 690 -9.35 -10.45 -22.98
N SER A 691 -8.83 -11.15 -21.97
CA SER A 691 -7.71 -12.06 -22.15
C SER A 691 -7.87 -13.33 -21.31
N PHE A 692 -7.17 -14.39 -21.72
CA PHE A 692 -7.20 -15.69 -21.07
C PHE A 692 -5.79 -16.18 -20.76
N ARG A 693 -5.65 -16.86 -19.62
CA ARG A 693 -4.42 -17.53 -19.17
C ARG A 693 -4.73 -18.96 -18.77
N LEU A 694 -3.87 -19.88 -19.14
CA LEU A 694 -3.93 -21.29 -18.76
C LEU A 694 -2.74 -21.62 -17.88
N ASN A 695 -2.99 -22.18 -16.70
CA ASN A 695 -1.97 -22.55 -15.75
C ASN A 695 -2.01 -24.05 -15.46
N LEU A 696 -0.86 -24.69 -15.46
CA LEU A 696 -0.63 -26.05 -14.97
C LEU A 696 0.10 -25.92 -13.62
N ILE A 697 -0.45 -26.55 -12.59
CA ILE A 697 0.04 -26.44 -11.21
C ILE A 697 0.33 -27.85 -10.71
N ALA A 698 1.56 -28.07 -10.24
CA ALA A 698 1.99 -29.32 -9.61
C ALA A 698 2.32 -29.06 -8.14
N SER A 699 1.83 -29.97 -7.26
CA SER A 699 2.17 -30.01 -5.82
C SER A 699 3.08 -31.20 -5.54
N PHE A 700 4.18 -31.02 -4.76
CA PHE A 700 5.17 -32.07 -4.49
C PHE A 700 5.74 -32.01 -3.08
#